data_f80803ca4f9413432db871b8250542c6
#
_entry.id   f80803ca4f9413432db871b8250542c6
#
_cell.length_a   1.000
_cell.length_b   1.000
_cell.length_c   1.000
_cell.angle_alpha   90.00
_cell.angle_beta   90.00
_cell.angle_gamma   90.00
#
_symmetry.space_group_name_H-M   'P 1'
#
loop_
_entity.id
_entity.type
_entity.pdbx_description
1 polymer ?
#
loop_
_entity_poly.entity_id
_entity_poly.type
_entity_poly.pdbx_seq_one_letter_code
_entity_poly.pdbx_strand_id
1 'polypeptide(L)'
;MDNRYLVLAVNTVQNEEGNHEKHLIITASQSLEYKELCILRNDWCSLPVEPGDIIHLEGDCISDTWIIDEDFGYLILYPDILISGTSIASSIRCMRRAVLSETFRSCNPATRQMLIGTVLHEVFQKAISNSFAPEKLQEYAFQTIQEIKHLKEMYRLNLNQDEIKQEVEEYLPSFSKWAGDFMHKYISTDFPQMQLSLPSDGSNNNSTCNVEVINSLDIEESIWSPRFGLKGKIDVTVGVKIHRGYKTKYKIMPLELKTGKELNSIEHRSQLVLYTLLSQERRADPEAGLLLYLKTGHMYPVPAKHLDKRELLRLRNQMAFSLSNRISKSSVGKEKTNLAPLPQIIEEEQTCKYCSHVGNCALYSRAVEQQMDDSSVPIGMLPKIKEETQHLKLSHLEYFSLWCLMLTLESQSKDNKKNHQHIWLMPASEMEESGNCIGNLIRTERVKTVCDGQYLHNFQRKNGAMPITNLMAGDRVILSGEERKLFALSRGYVKEINMTSVTCLLDRNLSVLPESTLFRLDQEEKNCDIDTPLGNLSKLMENTRVSQKLRDLIIDFREPQFISYLSSVLPHDAKDTVACILKGLNKPQRQAMKKVLLSKDYTLIVGMPGTGKTTTICTLVRILYACGFSVLLTSYTHSAVDNILLKLAKFKIGFLRLGQTQKVHLDIQKFTEEEVCRSKSITSLALLEELYNSHRIVATTCMGINHPIFSRKTFDFCIVDEASQISQPVCLGPLFFSKRFVLVGDHQQLPPLVLNHEAKALGMSESLFKRLEQNKNAVVQLTVQYRMNSKIMSLSNKLTYEGKLECGSDRVANAVINLPNFKAVKLELEFYADYSENPWMIGVFEPNNPVCFLNTDKVPAPEQVEKGGVSNITEAKLIVFLTSVFIKAGCKPSDIGIIAPYRQQLKIINDLLSHSSIGMVEVNTVDKYQGRDKSIILVTFVRSNKDGPLGELLRDWRRLNVAITRAKHKLILLGCVPSLNRYPPLGKLLHHLNSEKLIMDLPSEENESLCHVLGGFQRR
;
A
#
# COMPACT_ATOMS: atom_id res chain seq x y z
N MET A 1 26.80 7.50 -9.24
CA MET A 1 25.79 7.42 -10.33
C MET A 1 26.22 8.24 -11.52
N ASP A 2 27.50 8.28 -11.71
CA ASP A 2 28.12 9.23 -12.63
C ASP A 2 27.87 8.88 -14.10
N ASN A 3 27.49 7.64 -14.43
CA ASN A 3 27.26 7.15 -15.79
C ASN A 3 25.76 6.96 -16.13
N ARG A 4 24.93 7.86 -15.64
CA ARG A 4 23.48 7.86 -15.88
C ARG A 4 23.15 8.88 -16.95
N TYR A 5 22.46 8.44 -18.00
CA TYR A 5 22.19 9.23 -19.19
C TYR A 5 20.74 9.20 -19.61
N LEU A 6 20.30 10.30 -20.21
CA LEU A 6 19.04 10.39 -20.96
C LEU A 6 19.35 10.17 -22.44
N VAL A 7 18.59 9.28 -23.08
CA VAL A 7 18.68 9.03 -24.52
C VAL A 7 17.95 10.12 -25.29
N LEU A 8 18.65 10.86 -26.14
CA LEU A 8 18.10 11.94 -26.97
C LEU A 8 17.64 11.46 -28.35
N ALA A 9 18.43 10.57 -28.97
CA ALA A 9 18.11 10.00 -30.27
C ALA A 9 18.69 8.60 -30.40
N VAL A 10 18.05 7.78 -31.24
CA VAL A 10 18.45 6.41 -31.55
C VAL A 10 18.51 6.25 -33.06
N ASN A 11 19.69 5.90 -33.61
CA ASN A 11 19.92 5.69 -35.04
C ASN A 11 20.48 4.29 -35.26
N THR A 12 19.96 3.57 -36.25
CA THR A 12 20.54 2.30 -36.68
C THR A 12 21.41 2.56 -37.88
N VAL A 13 22.68 2.18 -37.81
CA VAL A 13 23.70 2.42 -38.82
C VAL A 13 24.31 1.09 -39.21
N GLN A 14 24.73 0.92 -40.48
CA GLN A 14 25.57 -0.17 -40.89
C GLN A 14 27.03 0.28 -40.84
N ASN A 15 27.89 -0.50 -40.20
CA ASN A 15 29.29 -0.27 -40.15
C ASN A 15 30.01 -0.66 -41.47
N GLU A 16 31.30 -0.40 -41.60
CA GLU A 16 32.08 -0.70 -42.81
C GLU A 16 32.12 -2.19 -43.18
N GLU A 17 31.85 -3.07 -42.20
CA GLU A 17 31.81 -4.52 -42.36
C GLU A 17 30.37 -5.03 -42.72
N GLY A 18 29.39 -4.12 -42.81
CA GLY A 18 27.98 -4.46 -43.11
C GLY A 18 27.15 -4.93 -41.90
N ASN A 19 27.73 -4.89 -40.71
CA ASN A 19 27.03 -5.23 -39.48
C ASN A 19 26.17 -4.04 -39.00
N HIS A 20 24.99 -4.34 -38.40
CA HIS A 20 24.16 -3.32 -37.82
C HIS A 20 24.68 -2.87 -36.46
N GLU A 21 24.82 -1.55 -36.28
CA GLU A 21 25.11 -0.91 -35.02
C GLU A 21 23.96 0.04 -34.64
N LYS A 22 23.71 0.18 -33.34
CA LYS A 22 22.73 1.14 -32.83
C LYS A 22 23.48 2.28 -32.14
N HIS A 23 23.37 3.48 -32.68
CA HIS A 23 24.03 4.69 -32.20
C HIS A 23 23.01 5.48 -31.35
N LEU A 24 23.30 5.65 -30.06
CA LEU A 24 22.49 6.43 -29.09
C LEU A 24 23.19 7.76 -28.88
N ILE A 25 22.48 8.87 -29.09
CA ILE A 25 22.92 10.19 -28.64
C ILE A 25 22.40 10.38 -27.22
N ILE A 26 23.30 10.56 -26.27
CA ILE A 26 22.97 10.57 -24.83
C ILE A 26 23.47 11.85 -24.15
N THR A 27 22.90 12.21 -23.03
CA THR A 27 23.31 13.33 -22.19
C THR A 27 23.13 13.04 -20.71
N ALA A 28 24.11 13.47 -19.91
CA ALA A 28 24.04 13.49 -18.46
C ALA A 28 23.55 14.85 -17.90
N SER A 29 23.58 15.90 -18.75
CA SER A 29 23.29 17.27 -18.37
C SER A 29 21.82 17.63 -18.48
N GLN A 30 21.26 18.29 -17.46
CA GLN A 30 19.91 18.86 -17.51
C GLN A 30 19.77 19.97 -18.56
N SER A 31 20.88 20.63 -18.93
CA SER A 31 20.87 21.69 -19.96
C SER A 31 20.79 21.16 -21.39
N LEU A 32 20.94 19.85 -21.60
CA LEU A 32 20.99 19.20 -22.93
C LEU A 32 22.11 19.70 -23.86
N GLU A 33 23.05 20.48 -23.36
CA GLU A 33 24.12 21.09 -24.16
C GLU A 33 25.26 20.12 -24.44
N TYR A 34 25.56 19.23 -23.49
CA TYR A 34 26.63 18.25 -23.64
C TYR A 34 26.08 16.91 -24.09
N LYS A 35 26.61 16.40 -25.21
CA LYS A 35 26.14 15.14 -25.83
C LYS A 35 27.30 14.18 -26.00
N GLU A 36 27.04 12.93 -25.64
CA GLU A 36 27.94 11.81 -25.83
C GLU A 36 27.33 10.81 -26.80
N LEU A 37 28.15 9.95 -27.38
CA LEU A 37 27.73 8.89 -28.28
C LEU A 37 27.90 7.54 -27.58
N CYS A 38 26.83 6.69 -27.63
CA CYS A 38 26.93 5.31 -27.20
C CYS A 38 26.65 4.39 -28.39
N ILE A 39 27.60 3.53 -28.74
CA ILE A 39 27.52 2.60 -29.84
C ILE A 39 27.25 1.21 -29.28
N LEU A 40 26.12 0.65 -29.64
CA LEU A 40 25.75 -0.73 -29.32
C LEU A 40 26.03 -1.64 -30.48
N ARG A 41 26.76 -2.73 -30.25
CA ARG A 41 27.15 -3.73 -31.23
C ARG A 41 26.60 -5.10 -30.93
N ASN A 42 26.55 -5.95 -31.94
CA ASN A 42 26.15 -7.36 -31.84
C ASN A 42 24.78 -7.50 -31.16
N ASP A 43 24.66 -8.37 -30.21
CA ASP A 43 23.40 -8.67 -29.52
C ASP A 43 22.76 -7.47 -28.78
N TRP A 44 23.57 -6.45 -28.42
CA TRP A 44 23.05 -5.24 -27.78
C TRP A 44 22.19 -4.39 -28.72
N CYS A 45 22.35 -4.55 -30.06
CA CYS A 45 21.50 -3.86 -31.03
C CYS A 45 20.03 -4.24 -30.94
N SER A 46 19.71 -5.42 -30.40
CA SER A 46 18.35 -5.92 -30.24
C SER A 46 17.58 -5.24 -29.10
N LEU A 47 18.25 -4.50 -28.21
CA LEU A 47 17.57 -3.84 -27.08
C LEU A 47 16.58 -2.77 -27.56
N PRO A 48 15.35 -2.76 -27.00
CA PRO A 48 14.32 -1.80 -27.33
C PRO A 48 14.56 -0.47 -26.56
N VAL A 49 15.58 0.29 -26.98
CA VAL A 49 15.88 1.62 -26.42
C VAL A 49 15.24 2.67 -27.31
N GLU A 50 14.54 3.63 -26.69
CA GLU A 50 13.84 4.74 -27.36
C GLU A 50 14.32 6.10 -26.86
N PRO A 51 14.14 7.19 -27.63
CA PRO A 51 14.39 8.54 -27.14
C PRO A 51 13.51 8.86 -25.93
N GLY A 52 14.12 9.44 -24.89
CA GLY A 52 13.48 9.70 -23.60
C GLY A 52 13.77 8.65 -22.54
N ASP A 53 14.36 7.52 -22.90
CA ASP A 53 14.74 6.48 -21.94
C ASP A 53 15.93 6.91 -21.07
N ILE A 54 15.93 6.44 -19.83
CA ILE A 54 17.05 6.59 -18.91
C ILE A 54 17.85 5.30 -18.92
N ILE A 55 19.15 5.44 -19.14
CA ILE A 55 20.12 4.33 -19.15
C ILE A 55 21.26 4.59 -18.18
N HIS A 56 21.91 3.51 -17.75
CA HIS A 56 23.18 3.54 -17.04
C HIS A 56 24.20 2.73 -17.84
N LEU A 57 25.43 3.27 -17.96
CA LEU A 57 26.50 2.63 -18.72
C LEU A 57 27.64 2.20 -17.79
N GLU A 58 28.13 0.99 -18.03
CA GLU A 58 29.32 0.43 -17.38
C GLU A 58 30.38 0.16 -18.42
N GLY A 59 31.61 0.58 -18.15
CA GLY A 59 32.73 0.45 -19.05
C GLY A 59 33.55 1.73 -19.11
N ASP A 60 34.32 1.92 -20.20
CA ASP A 60 35.19 3.06 -20.41
C ASP A 60 34.64 3.99 -21.50
N CYS A 61 34.63 5.29 -21.21
CA CYS A 61 34.30 6.33 -22.17
C CYS A 61 35.57 6.86 -22.76
N ILE A 62 35.74 6.75 -24.07
CA ILE A 62 36.92 7.23 -24.79
C ILE A 62 36.50 8.33 -25.77
N SER A 63 36.99 9.55 -25.58
CA SER A 63 36.69 10.69 -26.46
C SER A 63 35.18 10.89 -26.65
N ASP A 64 34.41 10.95 -25.54
CA ASP A 64 32.96 11.14 -25.48
C ASP A 64 32.15 10.02 -26.21
N THR A 65 32.77 8.85 -26.38
CA THR A 65 32.15 7.70 -27.03
C THR A 65 32.23 6.47 -26.13
N TRP A 66 31.06 5.85 -25.89
CA TRP A 66 30.90 4.56 -25.24
C TRP A 66 30.77 3.47 -26.29
N ILE A 67 31.49 2.37 -26.13
CA ILE A 67 31.33 1.19 -26.97
C ILE A 67 30.90 0.03 -26.10
N ILE A 68 29.74 -0.53 -26.41
CA ILE A 68 29.15 -1.67 -25.70
C ILE A 68 29.03 -2.81 -26.70
N ASP A 69 29.80 -3.86 -26.49
CA ASP A 69 29.85 -5.02 -27.36
C ASP A 69 29.87 -6.36 -26.60
N GLU A 70 30.34 -7.43 -27.22
CA GLU A 70 30.38 -8.77 -26.60
C GLU A 70 31.42 -8.88 -25.50
N ASP A 71 32.50 -8.15 -25.59
CA ASP A 71 33.65 -8.24 -24.70
C ASP A 71 33.70 -7.12 -23.67
N PHE A 72 33.13 -5.95 -23.99
CA PHE A 72 33.25 -4.76 -23.17
C PHE A 72 31.94 -4.05 -22.90
N GLY A 73 31.79 -3.63 -21.63
CA GLY A 73 30.73 -2.77 -21.18
C GLY A 73 29.39 -3.43 -20.97
N TYR A 74 28.53 -2.70 -20.30
CA TYR A 74 27.11 -3.08 -20.10
C TYR A 74 26.24 -1.85 -20.22
N LEU A 75 25.05 -2.01 -20.80
CA LEU A 75 23.98 -1.02 -20.77
C LEU A 75 22.86 -1.54 -19.89
N ILE A 76 22.44 -0.71 -18.95
CA ILE A 76 21.28 -0.97 -18.07
C ILE A 76 20.16 -0.01 -18.45
N LEU A 77 19.08 -0.55 -19.00
CA LEU A 77 17.88 0.19 -19.37
C LEU A 77 16.95 0.33 -18.14
N TYR A 78 16.42 1.53 -17.90
CA TYR A 78 15.58 1.84 -16.73
C TYR A 78 16.20 1.38 -15.40
N PRO A 79 17.36 1.93 -15.02
CA PRO A 79 18.12 1.47 -13.84
C PRO A 79 17.35 1.60 -12.53
N ASP A 80 16.34 2.47 -12.48
CA ASP A 80 15.46 2.67 -11.30
C ASP A 80 14.44 1.57 -11.11
N ILE A 81 14.20 0.73 -12.12
CA ILE A 81 13.37 -0.47 -11.98
C ILE A 81 14.24 -1.59 -11.42
N LEU A 82 14.25 -1.75 -10.10
CA LEU A 82 15.04 -2.79 -9.44
C LEU A 82 14.35 -4.14 -9.53
N ILE A 83 14.95 -5.07 -10.29
CA ILE A 83 14.45 -6.43 -10.49
C ILE A 83 15.22 -7.41 -9.62
N SER A 84 14.55 -8.40 -9.06
CA SER A 84 15.21 -9.42 -8.23
C SER A 84 16.03 -10.40 -9.08
N GLY A 85 17.16 -10.86 -8.55
CA GLY A 85 17.99 -11.85 -9.22
C GLY A 85 17.23 -13.16 -9.49
N THR A 86 16.28 -13.53 -8.63
CA THR A 86 15.43 -14.70 -8.81
C THR A 86 14.45 -14.55 -9.97
N SER A 87 13.86 -13.36 -10.15
CA SER A 87 12.94 -13.07 -11.26
C SER A 87 13.69 -13.11 -12.60
N ILE A 88 14.89 -12.55 -12.66
CA ILE A 88 15.74 -12.60 -13.87
C ILE A 88 16.15 -14.04 -14.18
N ALA A 89 16.57 -14.81 -13.18
CA ALA A 89 16.92 -16.22 -13.38
C ALA A 89 15.73 -17.04 -13.91
N SER A 90 14.50 -16.75 -13.44
CA SER A 90 13.29 -17.43 -13.92
C SER A 90 12.93 -17.06 -15.37
N SER A 91 13.34 -15.86 -15.83
CA SER A 91 13.09 -15.39 -17.21
C SER A 91 13.88 -16.17 -18.27
N ILE A 92 14.94 -16.87 -17.90
CA ILE A 92 15.73 -17.72 -18.79
C ILE A 92 14.87 -18.76 -19.47
N ARG A 93 13.92 -19.37 -18.74
CA ARG A 93 13.00 -20.34 -19.30
C ARG A 93 11.82 -19.72 -20.02
N CYS A 94 11.25 -18.66 -19.44
CA CYS A 94 10.12 -17.96 -20.04
C CYS A 94 10.02 -16.52 -19.53
N MET A 95 10.30 -15.56 -20.41
CA MET A 95 10.21 -14.12 -20.10
C MET A 95 8.78 -13.73 -19.74
N ARG A 96 7.77 -14.27 -20.44
CA ARG A 96 6.35 -14.01 -20.18
C ARG A 96 5.96 -14.41 -18.75
N ARG A 97 6.39 -15.60 -18.30
CA ARG A 97 6.20 -16.05 -16.92
C ARG A 97 6.81 -15.11 -15.91
N ALA A 98 8.03 -14.63 -16.15
CA ALA A 98 8.73 -13.72 -15.26
C ALA A 98 7.98 -12.37 -15.13
N VAL A 99 7.52 -11.81 -16.26
CA VAL A 99 6.72 -10.58 -16.28
C VAL A 99 5.36 -10.78 -15.58
N LEU A 100 4.69 -11.90 -15.82
CA LEU A 100 3.43 -12.25 -15.14
C LEU A 100 3.61 -12.40 -13.62
N SER A 101 4.69 -13.06 -13.18
CA SER A 101 5.02 -13.22 -11.77
C SER A 101 5.24 -11.88 -11.06
N GLU A 102 5.83 -10.90 -11.74
CA GLU A 102 5.99 -9.53 -11.21
C GLU A 102 4.69 -8.72 -11.26
N THR A 103 3.82 -8.98 -12.23
CA THR A 103 2.55 -8.27 -12.40
C THR A 103 1.46 -8.81 -11.46
N PHE A 104 1.39 -10.13 -11.28
CA PHE A 104 0.40 -10.83 -10.46
C PHE A 104 1.05 -11.48 -9.24
N ARG A 105 1.84 -10.73 -8.47
CA ARG A 105 2.59 -11.23 -7.31
C ARG A 105 1.73 -11.93 -6.26
N SER A 106 0.53 -11.43 -6.03
CA SER A 106 -0.43 -12.02 -5.08
C SER A 106 -0.94 -13.41 -5.52
N CYS A 107 -0.77 -13.78 -6.79
CA CYS A 107 -1.15 -15.09 -7.33
C CYS A 107 -0.04 -16.14 -7.25
N ASN A 108 1.16 -15.81 -6.74
CA ASN A 108 2.23 -16.77 -6.58
C ASN A 108 1.85 -17.81 -5.53
N PRO A 109 1.79 -19.11 -5.86
CA PRO A 109 1.36 -20.13 -4.93
C PRO A 109 2.45 -20.39 -3.89
N ALA A 110 2.07 -20.48 -2.62
CA ALA A 110 2.90 -21.06 -1.59
C ALA A 110 2.92 -22.59 -1.76
N THR A 111 4.06 -23.23 -1.54
CA THR A 111 4.21 -24.69 -1.65
C THR A 111 4.88 -25.27 -0.41
N ARG A 112 4.66 -26.59 -0.17
CA ARG A 112 5.34 -27.33 0.90
C ARG A 112 6.86 -27.19 0.80
N GLN A 113 7.42 -27.29 -0.42
CA GLN A 113 8.86 -27.18 -0.64
C GLN A 113 9.39 -25.78 -0.28
N MET A 114 8.64 -24.74 -0.54
CA MET A 114 9.02 -23.37 -0.14
C MET A 114 9.05 -23.21 1.38
N LEU A 115 8.07 -23.79 2.10
CA LEU A 115 8.05 -23.77 3.55
C LEU A 115 9.25 -24.51 4.13
N ILE A 116 9.50 -25.74 3.69
CA ILE A 116 10.64 -26.54 4.13
C ILE A 116 11.95 -25.82 3.83
N GLY A 117 12.06 -25.24 2.62
CA GLY A 117 13.20 -24.42 2.24
C GLY A 117 13.45 -23.27 3.20
N THR A 118 12.42 -22.51 3.53
CA THR A 118 12.53 -21.39 4.47
C THR A 118 12.97 -21.84 5.87
N VAL A 119 12.38 -22.91 6.40
CA VAL A 119 12.74 -23.47 7.70
C VAL A 119 14.20 -23.93 7.71
N LEU A 120 14.64 -24.65 6.67
CA LEU A 120 16.01 -25.14 6.57
C LEU A 120 17.05 -24.03 6.42
N HIS A 121 16.74 -22.97 5.64
CA HIS A 121 17.60 -21.80 5.56
C HIS A 121 17.78 -21.15 6.94
N GLU A 122 16.71 -20.96 7.69
CA GLU A 122 16.78 -20.37 9.03
C GLU A 122 17.56 -21.24 10.03
N VAL A 123 17.37 -22.55 9.96
CA VAL A 123 18.15 -23.49 10.80
C VAL A 123 19.64 -23.42 10.46
N PHE A 124 19.99 -23.43 9.17
CA PHE A 124 21.37 -23.30 8.72
C PHE A 124 21.99 -21.95 9.12
N GLN A 125 21.24 -20.86 8.97
CA GLN A 125 21.67 -19.51 9.36
C GLN A 125 21.89 -19.37 10.88
N LYS A 126 21.04 -20.01 11.70
CA LYS A 126 21.25 -20.08 13.15
C LYS A 126 22.51 -20.91 13.47
N ALA A 127 22.72 -22.00 12.74
CA ALA A 127 23.87 -22.90 12.95
C ALA A 127 25.21 -22.23 12.56
N ILE A 128 25.29 -21.53 11.42
CA ILE A 128 26.54 -20.88 10.97
C ILE A 128 26.97 -19.76 11.90
N SER A 129 26.00 -19.11 12.57
CA SER A 129 26.26 -18.08 13.58
C SER A 129 26.66 -18.62 14.92
N ASN A 130 26.29 -19.87 15.27
CA ASN A 130 26.47 -20.44 16.59
C ASN A 130 27.22 -21.79 16.56
N SER A 131 26.54 -22.90 16.22
CA SER A 131 27.12 -24.22 16.24
C SER A 131 26.41 -25.22 15.34
N PHE A 132 27.19 -26.08 14.66
CA PHE A 132 26.70 -27.23 13.86
C PHE A 132 26.69 -28.56 14.65
N ALA A 133 26.80 -28.55 15.98
CA ALA A 133 26.64 -29.74 16.77
C ALA A 133 25.26 -30.38 16.57
N PRO A 134 25.15 -31.71 16.39
CA PRO A 134 23.88 -32.38 16.07
C PRO A 134 22.74 -32.05 17.04
N GLU A 135 23.04 -31.97 18.34
CA GLU A 135 22.08 -31.64 19.39
C GLU A 135 21.54 -30.19 19.21
N LYS A 136 22.44 -29.27 18.86
CA LYS A 136 22.06 -27.87 18.61
C LYS A 136 21.26 -27.72 17.34
N LEU A 137 21.57 -28.45 16.30
CA LEU A 137 20.79 -28.44 15.05
C LEU A 137 19.34 -28.90 15.28
N GLN A 138 19.16 -29.96 16.10
CA GLN A 138 17.81 -30.41 16.49
C GLN A 138 17.05 -29.35 17.29
N GLU A 139 17.75 -28.69 18.21
CA GLU A 139 17.16 -27.61 19.01
C GLU A 139 16.72 -26.44 18.09
N TYR A 140 17.56 -26.00 17.15
CA TYR A 140 17.24 -24.94 16.21
C TYR A 140 16.06 -25.31 15.29
N ALA A 141 16.04 -26.54 14.78
CA ALA A 141 14.95 -27.05 13.97
C ALA A 141 13.62 -27.04 14.74
N PHE A 142 13.63 -27.53 15.97
CA PHE A 142 12.46 -27.56 16.84
C PHE A 142 11.92 -26.13 17.12
N GLN A 143 12.81 -25.20 17.52
CA GLN A 143 12.44 -23.82 17.79
C GLN A 143 11.89 -23.13 16.55
N THR A 144 12.52 -23.30 15.38
CA THR A 144 12.13 -22.67 14.13
C THR A 144 10.75 -23.14 13.67
N ILE A 145 10.48 -24.44 13.75
CA ILE A 145 9.17 -25.00 13.35
C ILE A 145 8.03 -24.47 14.24
N GLN A 146 8.29 -24.13 15.49
CA GLN A 146 7.30 -23.58 16.41
C GLN A 146 7.05 -22.08 16.25
N GLU A 147 7.83 -21.38 15.45
CA GLU A 147 7.60 -19.97 15.19
C GLU A 147 6.26 -19.74 14.50
N ILE A 148 5.48 -18.76 14.98
CA ILE A 148 4.11 -18.48 14.52
C ILE A 148 4.03 -18.32 13.00
N LYS A 149 5.04 -17.69 12.37
CA LYS A 149 5.09 -17.51 10.92
C LYS A 149 5.07 -18.85 10.15
N HIS A 150 5.78 -19.86 10.64
CA HIS A 150 5.82 -21.20 10.03
C HIS A 150 4.54 -21.98 10.32
N LEU A 151 3.98 -21.86 11.54
CA LEU A 151 2.69 -22.45 11.87
C LEU A 151 1.57 -21.90 11.00
N LYS A 152 1.58 -20.59 10.70
CA LYS A 152 0.63 -19.95 9.78
C LYS A 152 0.74 -20.51 8.36
N GLU A 153 1.96 -20.74 7.86
CA GLU A 153 2.16 -21.33 6.54
C GLU A 153 1.77 -22.81 6.50
N MET A 154 2.02 -23.58 7.57
CA MET A 154 1.51 -24.94 7.70
C MET A 154 -0.02 -24.98 7.68
N TYR A 155 -0.66 -24.05 8.39
CA TYR A 155 -2.11 -23.89 8.36
C TYR A 155 -2.62 -23.59 6.95
N ARG A 156 -1.97 -22.63 6.26
CA ARG A 156 -2.30 -22.24 4.89
C ARG A 156 -2.27 -23.41 3.92
N LEU A 157 -1.24 -24.26 4.06
CA LEU A 157 -0.98 -25.39 3.19
C LEU A 157 -1.66 -26.70 3.62
N ASN A 158 -2.39 -26.66 4.74
CA ASN A 158 -3.02 -27.85 5.34
C ASN A 158 -2.02 -29.01 5.57
N LEU A 159 -0.87 -28.69 6.16
CA LEU A 159 0.21 -29.63 6.43
C LEU A 159 0.18 -30.12 7.88
N ASN A 160 0.77 -31.31 8.11
CA ASN A 160 0.98 -31.83 9.45
C ASN A 160 2.33 -31.36 9.99
N GLN A 161 2.34 -30.84 11.23
CA GLN A 161 3.55 -30.33 11.87
C GLN A 161 4.60 -31.43 12.10
N ASP A 162 4.20 -32.65 12.48
CA ASP A 162 5.11 -33.76 12.74
C ASP A 162 5.77 -34.26 11.44
N GLU A 163 5.04 -34.28 10.33
CA GLU A 163 5.62 -34.64 9.02
C GLU A 163 6.68 -33.64 8.59
N ILE A 164 6.41 -32.33 8.76
CA ILE A 164 7.39 -31.28 8.45
C ILE A 164 8.61 -31.38 9.33
N LYS A 165 8.43 -31.67 10.62
CA LYS A 165 9.51 -31.89 11.55
C LYS A 165 10.41 -33.06 11.11
N GLN A 166 9.83 -34.21 10.78
CA GLN A 166 10.56 -35.39 10.30
C GLN A 166 11.34 -35.08 9.02
N GLU A 167 10.71 -34.40 8.04
CA GLU A 167 11.38 -34.04 6.80
C GLU A 167 12.54 -33.05 7.00
N VAL A 168 12.40 -32.08 7.91
CA VAL A 168 13.48 -31.15 8.27
C VAL A 168 14.65 -31.91 8.96
N GLU A 169 14.36 -32.85 9.85
CA GLU A 169 15.38 -33.64 10.56
C GLU A 169 16.23 -34.48 9.59
N GLU A 170 15.70 -34.93 8.46
CA GLU A 170 16.45 -35.65 7.43
C GLU A 170 17.62 -34.85 6.83
N TYR A 171 17.56 -33.50 6.87
CA TYR A 171 18.60 -32.63 6.32
C TYR A 171 19.74 -32.35 7.32
N LEU A 172 19.51 -32.47 8.62
CA LEU A 172 20.45 -32.03 9.65
C LEU A 172 21.81 -32.72 9.61
N PRO A 173 21.93 -34.02 9.29
CA PRO A 173 23.23 -34.68 9.18
C PRO A 173 24.12 -34.06 8.08
N SER A 174 23.53 -33.59 6.98
CA SER A 174 24.29 -32.96 5.89
C SER A 174 24.87 -31.60 6.29
N PHE A 175 24.24 -30.90 7.24
CA PHE A 175 24.74 -29.61 7.77
C PHE A 175 26.02 -29.84 8.59
N SER A 176 26.03 -30.86 9.48
CA SER A 176 27.22 -31.23 10.25
C SER A 176 28.36 -31.70 9.33
N LYS A 177 28.05 -32.48 8.28
CA LYS A 177 29.02 -32.91 7.28
C LYS A 177 29.64 -31.70 6.57
N TRP A 178 28.81 -30.79 6.03
CA TRP A 178 29.30 -29.59 5.36
C TRP A 178 30.22 -28.75 6.27
N ALA A 179 29.85 -28.58 7.54
CA ALA A 179 30.68 -27.86 8.50
C ALA A 179 32.04 -28.53 8.70
N GLY A 180 32.08 -29.85 8.82
CA GLY A 180 33.31 -30.62 8.91
C GLY A 180 34.19 -30.54 7.64
N ASP A 181 33.57 -30.41 6.47
CA ASP A 181 34.29 -30.37 5.20
C ASP A 181 34.84 -28.97 4.89
N PHE A 182 34.17 -27.89 5.31
CA PHE A 182 34.48 -26.52 4.85
C PHE A 182 34.73 -25.48 5.94
N MET A 183 34.19 -25.65 7.16
CA MET A 183 34.34 -24.62 8.18
C MET A 183 35.61 -24.81 9.01
N HIS A 184 36.48 -23.81 9.07
CA HIS A 184 37.71 -23.79 9.84
C HIS A 184 37.58 -24.34 11.24
N LYS A 185 36.55 -23.99 11.98
CA LYS A 185 36.29 -24.41 13.38
C LYS A 185 36.06 -25.91 13.53
N TYR A 186 35.63 -26.63 12.50
CA TYR A 186 35.22 -28.02 12.53
C TYR A 186 36.14 -28.95 11.73
N ILE A 187 37.08 -28.41 10.94
CA ILE A 187 38.05 -29.19 10.17
C ILE A 187 39.07 -29.82 11.14
N SER A 188 39.22 -31.13 11.06
CA SER A 188 40.11 -31.91 11.94
C SER A 188 41.54 -32.03 11.40
N THR A 189 41.81 -31.52 10.20
CA THR A 189 43.11 -31.59 9.51
C THR A 189 43.65 -30.20 9.26
N ASP A 190 44.98 -30.06 9.05
CA ASP A 190 45.63 -28.76 8.80
C ASP A 190 45.14 -28.04 7.55
N PHE A 191 44.49 -28.75 6.62
CA PHE A 191 43.93 -28.18 5.39
C PHE A 191 42.58 -28.82 5.05
N PRO A 192 41.62 -28.06 4.46
CA PRO A 192 40.38 -28.63 3.97
C PRO A 192 40.67 -29.69 2.88
N GLN A 193 40.02 -30.84 2.97
CA GLN A 193 40.25 -31.94 2.03
C GLN A 193 39.49 -31.79 0.71
N MET A 194 38.42 -31.00 0.70
CA MET A 194 37.60 -30.83 -0.49
C MET A 194 38.19 -29.82 -1.42
N GLN A 195 38.39 -30.22 -2.69
CA GLN A 195 38.90 -29.39 -3.76
C GLN A 195 37.76 -28.81 -4.59
N LEU A 196 37.78 -27.50 -4.82
CA LEU A 196 36.85 -26.79 -5.68
C LEU A 196 37.63 -26.18 -6.89
N SER A 197 36.91 -25.98 -7.98
CA SER A 197 37.48 -25.39 -9.19
C SER A 197 37.08 -23.93 -9.29
N LEU A 198 38.00 -23.02 -8.96
CA LEU A 198 37.78 -21.56 -9.00
C LEU A 198 38.66 -20.89 -10.07
N PRO A 199 38.21 -19.72 -10.63
CA PRO A 199 39.04 -18.92 -11.54
C PRO A 199 40.38 -18.57 -10.91
N SER A 200 41.46 -18.65 -11.66
CA SER A 200 42.76 -18.14 -11.22
C SER A 200 42.90 -16.68 -11.60
N ASP A 201 43.58 -15.87 -10.75
CA ASP A 201 43.76 -14.44 -10.99
C ASP A 201 44.35 -14.16 -12.39
N GLY A 202 43.64 -13.36 -13.16
CA GLY A 202 44.05 -12.88 -14.47
C GLY A 202 43.97 -13.91 -15.60
N SER A 203 43.41 -15.09 -15.38
CA SER A 203 43.19 -16.09 -16.43
C SER A 203 41.74 -16.62 -16.41
N ASN A 204 41.19 -16.84 -17.62
CA ASN A 204 39.88 -17.48 -17.78
C ASN A 204 39.85 -18.99 -17.41
N ASN A 205 41.01 -19.54 -17.01
CA ASN A 205 41.16 -20.94 -16.69
C ASN A 205 40.90 -21.20 -15.20
N ASN A 206 40.02 -22.15 -14.89
CA ASN A 206 39.78 -22.62 -13.52
C ASN A 206 40.97 -23.47 -13.03
N SER A 207 41.35 -23.24 -11.80
CA SER A 207 42.34 -24.08 -11.08
C SER A 207 41.73 -24.73 -9.87
N THR A 208 42.12 -25.97 -9.57
CA THR A 208 41.71 -26.63 -8.35
C THR A 208 42.34 -25.96 -7.13
N CYS A 209 41.55 -25.72 -6.12
CA CYS A 209 41.94 -25.09 -4.87
C CYS A 209 41.17 -25.65 -3.71
N ASN A 210 41.71 -25.55 -2.51
CA ASN A 210 41.01 -25.89 -1.28
C ASN A 210 40.36 -24.62 -0.70
N VAL A 211 39.09 -24.70 -0.35
CA VAL A 211 38.33 -23.55 0.15
C VAL A 211 37.94 -23.80 1.59
N GLU A 212 38.22 -22.84 2.44
CA GLU A 212 37.94 -22.85 3.86
C GLU A 212 37.06 -21.66 4.24
N VAL A 213 35.87 -21.91 4.81
CA VAL A 213 34.95 -20.87 5.30
C VAL A 213 35.41 -20.51 6.73
N ILE A 214 35.74 -19.24 6.91
CA ILE A 214 36.26 -18.73 8.18
C ILE A 214 35.12 -18.30 9.11
N ASN A 215 34.25 -17.47 8.55
CA ASN A 215 33.14 -16.88 9.28
C ASN A 215 31.99 -16.49 8.33
N SER A 216 30.80 -16.32 8.91
CA SER A 216 29.71 -15.59 8.26
C SER A 216 29.85 -14.10 8.59
N LEU A 217 29.85 -13.27 7.56
CA LEU A 217 29.92 -11.82 7.71
C LEU A 217 28.53 -11.21 7.78
N ASP A 218 27.58 -11.80 7.08
CA ASP A 218 26.23 -11.32 7.00
C ASP A 218 25.24 -12.43 6.64
N ILE A 219 23.99 -12.29 7.11
CA ILE A 219 22.91 -13.24 6.88
C ILE A 219 21.71 -12.48 6.35
N GLU A 220 21.05 -13.02 5.32
CA GLU A 220 19.91 -12.37 4.66
C GLU A 220 20.25 -10.93 4.20
N GLU A 221 21.45 -10.78 3.65
CA GLU A 221 21.98 -9.47 3.27
C GLU A 221 21.20 -8.86 2.12
N SER A 222 20.40 -7.83 2.42
CA SER A 222 19.65 -7.09 1.41
C SER A 222 20.54 -6.07 0.72
N ILE A 223 20.65 -6.17 -0.61
CA ILE A 223 21.43 -5.23 -1.44
C ILE A 223 20.57 -4.74 -2.59
N TRP A 224 20.56 -3.43 -2.78
CA TRP A 224 19.95 -2.75 -3.92
C TRP A 224 21.02 -2.05 -4.73
N SER A 225 21.01 -2.29 -6.05
CA SER A 225 21.92 -1.68 -6.99
C SER A 225 21.17 -0.94 -8.09
N PRO A 226 20.94 0.37 -7.92
CA PRO A 226 20.45 1.21 -9.02
C PRO A 226 21.43 1.28 -10.20
N ARG A 227 22.70 0.96 -9.97
CA ARG A 227 23.74 0.86 -11.00
C ARG A 227 23.45 -0.25 -11.99
N PHE A 228 23.10 -1.44 -11.50
CA PHE A 228 22.75 -2.59 -12.34
C PHE A 228 21.24 -2.80 -12.49
N GLY A 229 20.41 -1.96 -11.84
CA GLY A 229 18.95 -2.13 -11.82
C GLY A 229 18.52 -3.43 -11.14
N LEU A 230 19.27 -3.85 -10.12
CA LEU A 230 19.09 -5.11 -9.41
C LEU A 230 18.77 -4.90 -7.94
N LYS A 231 18.03 -5.83 -7.39
CA LYS A 231 17.90 -6.02 -5.94
C LYS A 231 18.01 -7.50 -5.60
N GLY A 232 18.54 -7.80 -4.43
CA GLY A 232 18.63 -9.18 -3.98
C GLY A 232 18.80 -9.29 -2.48
N LYS A 233 18.62 -10.49 -2.00
CA LYS A 233 18.84 -10.87 -0.63
C LYS A 233 19.70 -12.13 -0.64
N ILE A 234 20.93 -12.00 -0.19
CA ILE A 234 21.92 -13.09 -0.19
C ILE A 234 21.72 -13.89 1.08
N ASP A 235 21.55 -15.21 0.97
CA ASP A 235 21.28 -16.08 2.12
C ASP A 235 22.36 -15.96 3.19
N VAL A 236 23.64 -16.07 2.78
CA VAL A 236 24.77 -15.90 3.68
C VAL A 236 25.94 -15.26 2.90
N THR A 237 26.57 -14.27 3.49
CA THR A 237 27.83 -13.72 2.99
C THR A 237 28.97 -14.26 3.85
N VAL A 238 29.90 -14.99 3.23
CA VAL A 238 30.97 -15.71 3.94
C VAL A 238 32.37 -15.17 3.60
N GLY A 239 33.22 -15.13 4.61
CA GLY A 239 34.65 -14.95 4.44
C GLY A 239 35.31 -16.30 4.21
N VAL A 240 36.05 -16.43 3.11
CA VAL A 240 36.71 -17.66 2.70
C VAL A 240 38.20 -17.48 2.52
N LYS A 241 38.99 -18.49 2.88
CA LYS A 241 40.37 -18.62 2.47
C LYS A 241 40.47 -19.61 1.34
N ILE A 242 41.15 -19.21 0.28
CA ILE A 242 41.40 -20.03 -0.91
C ILE A 242 42.88 -20.41 -0.91
N HIS A 243 43.14 -21.67 -0.80
CA HIS A 243 44.48 -22.24 -0.78
C HIS A 243 44.86 -22.85 -2.14
N ARG A 244 45.86 -22.25 -2.80
CA ARG A 244 46.43 -22.72 -4.08
C ARG A 244 47.89 -23.02 -3.89
N GLY A 245 48.22 -24.27 -3.59
CA GLY A 245 49.56 -24.64 -3.19
C GLY A 245 50.03 -23.86 -1.95
N TYR A 246 51.12 -23.08 -2.07
CA TYR A 246 51.65 -22.27 -0.97
C TYR A 246 51.02 -20.87 -0.87
N LYS A 247 50.12 -20.48 -1.79
CA LYS A 247 49.48 -19.17 -1.78
C LYS A 247 48.06 -19.26 -1.17
N THR A 248 47.81 -18.43 -0.17
CA THR A 248 46.48 -18.31 0.47
C THR A 248 45.94 -16.91 0.22
N LYS A 249 44.71 -16.81 -0.26
CA LYS A 249 43.99 -15.55 -0.42
C LYS A 249 42.72 -15.55 0.42
N TYR A 250 42.42 -14.41 1.02
CA TYR A 250 41.13 -14.17 1.66
C TYR A 250 40.20 -13.46 0.68
N LYS A 251 38.98 -13.97 0.52
CA LYS A 251 37.92 -13.40 -0.29
C LYS A 251 36.61 -13.42 0.48
N ILE A 252 35.70 -12.52 0.12
CA ILE A 252 34.33 -12.51 0.62
C ILE A 252 33.44 -12.92 -0.54
N MET A 253 32.60 -13.94 -0.31
CA MET A 253 31.77 -14.53 -1.36
C MET A 253 30.32 -14.69 -0.92
N PRO A 254 29.33 -14.55 -1.83
CA PRO A 254 27.94 -14.92 -1.56
C PRO A 254 27.83 -16.45 -1.53
N LEU A 255 27.12 -16.96 -0.52
CA LEU A 255 26.73 -18.36 -0.39
C LEU A 255 25.21 -18.46 -0.48
N GLU A 256 24.73 -19.16 -1.51
CA GLU A 256 23.32 -19.43 -1.77
C GLU A 256 22.97 -20.85 -1.35
N LEU A 257 21.87 -20.99 -0.64
CA LEU A 257 21.36 -22.26 -0.12
C LEU A 257 20.23 -22.79 -1.00
N LYS A 258 20.22 -24.08 -1.30
CA LYS A 258 19.15 -24.75 -2.06
C LYS A 258 18.75 -26.06 -1.39
N THR A 259 17.45 -26.27 -1.22
CA THR A 259 16.87 -27.48 -0.61
C THR A 259 16.42 -28.52 -1.64
N GLY A 260 16.34 -28.13 -2.91
CA GLY A 260 15.94 -29.01 -4.00
C GLY A 260 16.95 -30.12 -4.31
N LYS A 261 16.58 -30.96 -5.29
CA LYS A 261 17.51 -31.97 -5.82
C LYS A 261 18.76 -31.27 -6.38
N GLU A 262 19.89 -31.94 -6.20
CA GLU A 262 21.17 -31.52 -6.77
C GLU A 262 21.11 -31.66 -8.30
N LEU A 263 20.72 -30.57 -8.93
CA LEU A 263 20.67 -30.42 -10.37
C LEU A 263 21.59 -29.26 -10.74
N ASN A 264 22.35 -29.39 -11.83
CA ASN A 264 23.13 -28.29 -12.36
C ASN A 264 22.20 -27.25 -13.02
N SER A 265 21.31 -26.65 -12.21
CA SER A 265 20.29 -25.73 -12.68
C SER A 265 20.90 -24.42 -13.13
N ILE A 266 20.62 -24.05 -14.37
CA ILE A 266 21.02 -22.76 -14.91
C ILE A 266 20.42 -21.60 -14.10
N GLU A 267 19.19 -21.75 -13.60
CA GLU A 267 18.53 -20.73 -12.79
C GLU A 267 19.26 -20.46 -11.47
N HIS A 268 19.69 -21.53 -10.74
CA HIS A 268 20.43 -21.40 -9.50
C HIS A 268 21.80 -20.72 -9.72
N ARG A 269 22.51 -21.13 -10.77
CA ARG A 269 23.80 -20.54 -11.12
C ARG A 269 23.67 -19.08 -11.52
N SER A 270 22.67 -18.75 -12.34
CA SER A 270 22.42 -17.41 -12.82
C SER A 270 22.03 -16.44 -11.70
N GLN A 271 21.22 -16.89 -10.74
CA GLN A 271 20.92 -16.13 -9.52
C GLN A 271 22.20 -15.76 -8.79
N LEU A 272 23.13 -16.71 -8.63
CA LEU A 272 24.37 -16.49 -7.92
C LEU A 272 25.34 -15.57 -8.67
N VAL A 273 25.38 -15.65 -10.02
CA VAL A 273 26.12 -14.69 -10.86
C VAL A 273 25.60 -13.25 -10.63
N LEU A 274 24.29 -13.05 -10.58
CA LEU A 274 23.72 -11.73 -10.27
C LEU A 274 24.06 -11.28 -8.85
N TYR A 275 24.17 -12.18 -7.90
CA TYR A 275 24.58 -11.84 -6.52
C TYR A 275 26.05 -11.43 -6.43
N THR A 276 26.92 -11.91 -7.32
CA THR A 276 28.29 -11.36 -7.41
C THR A 276 28.30 -9.91 -7.88
N LEU A 277 27.41 -9.53 -8.81
CA LEU A 277 27.23 -8.12 -9.23
C LEU A 277 26.72 -7.27 -8.06
N LEU A 278 25.74 -7.74 -7.32
CA LEU A 278 25.21 -7.04 -6.13
C LEU A 278 26.30 -6.86 -5.05
N SER A 279 27.13 -7.87 -4.84
CA SER A 279 28.22 -7.80 -3.85
C SER A 279 29.23 -6.69 -4.15
N GLN A 280 29.40 -6.32 -5.42
CA GLN A 280 30.29 -5.23 -5.83
C GLN A 280 29.85 -3.85 -5.29
N GLU A 281 28.58 -3.68 -4.96
CA GLU A 281 28.08 -2.42 -4.36
C GLU A 281 28.67 -2.15 -2.96
N ARG A 282 28.98 -3.21 -2.23
CA ARG A 282 29.48 -3.10 -0.84
C ARG A 282 30.92 -3.51 -0.66
N ARG A 283 31.41 -4.39 -1.54
CA ARG A 283 32.73 -5.07 -1.38
C ARG A 283 33.44 -5.16 -2.72
N ALA A 284 34.71 -5.65 -2.67
CA ALA A 284 35.40 -5.99 -3.87
C ALA A 284 34.73 -7.16 -4.62
N ASP A 285 34.96 -7.24 -5.94
CA ASP A 285 34.40 -8.30 -6.79
C ASP A 285 34.77 -9.69 -6.19
N PRO A 286 33.77 -10.52 -5.85
CA PRO A 286 34.03 -11.85 -5.29
C PRO A 286 34.56 -12.86 -6.33
N GLU A 287 34.53 -12.54 -7.63
CA GLU A 287 34.92 -13.38 -8.77
C GLU A 287 34.03 -14.62 -8.97
N ALA A 288 33.53 -15.19 -7.92
CA ALA A 288 32.63 -16.35 -7.89
C ALA A 288 31.69 -16.32 -6.69
N GLY A 289 30.63 -17.08 -6.77
CA GLY A 289 29.76 -17.39 -5.65
C GLY A 289 29.79 -18.87 -5.29
N LEU A 290 29.24 -19.24 -4.15
CA LEU A 290 29.18 -20.59 -3.64
C LEU A 290 27.71 -21.07 -3.60
N LEU A 291 27.41 -22.21 -4.20
CA LEU A 291 26.09 -22.83 -4.24
C LEU A 291 26.10 -24.11 -3.37
N LEU A 292 25.31 -24.10 -2.31
CA LEU A 292 25.20 -25.22 -1.38
C LEU A 292 23.84 -25.92 -1.48
N TYR A 293 23.86 -27.21 -1.78
CA TYR A 293 22.67 -28.06 -1.73
C TYR A 293 22.54 -28.67 -0.32
N LEU A 294 21.55 -28.21 0.42
CA LEU A 294 21.37 -28.57 1.84
C LEU A 294 21.05 -30.04 2.07
N LYS A 295 20.49 -30.76 1.08
CA LYS A 295 20.15 -32.16 1.21
C LYS A 295 21.40 -33.08 1.20
N THR A 296 22.42 -32.72 0.41
CA THR A 296 23.63 -33.54 0.23
C THR A 296 24.83 -32.96 0.94
N GLY A 297 24.80 -31.69 1.32
CA GLY A 297 25.96 -30.97 1.84
C GLY A 297 27.01 -30.63 0.78
N HIS A 298 26.74 -30.86 -0.50
CA HIS A 298 27.67 -30.55 -1.56
C HIS A 298 27.63 -29.05 -1.93
N MET A 299 28.82 -28.47 -2.03
CA MET A 299 29.02 -27.06 -2.34
C MET A 299 29.75 -26.91 -3.68
N TYR A 300 29.20 -26.08 -4.56
CA TYR A 300 29.73 -25.83 -5.90
C TYR A 300 30.14 -24.36 -6.06
N PRO A 301 31.34 -24.09 -6.59
CA PRO A 301 31.69 -22.74 -6.97
C PRO A 301 31.04 -22.39 -8.32
N VAL A 302 30.54 -21.16 -8.39
CA VAL A 302 29.96 -20.59 -9.61
C VAL A 302 30.75 -19.36 -9.99
N PRO A 303 31.68 -19.46 -10.97
CA PRO A 303 32.41 -18.31 -11.47
C PRO A 303 31.46 -17.38 -12.23
N ALA A 304 31.63 -16.07 -12.02
CA ALA A 304 30.86 -15.03 -12.68
C ALA A 304 31.61 -14.44 -13.87
N LYS A 305 31.52 -15.12 -15.03
CA LYS A 305 32.18 -14.68 -16.25
C LYS A 305 31.47 -13.48 -16.88
N HIS A 306 32.19 -12.66 -17.64
CA HIS A 306 31.63 -11.50 -18.34
C HIS A 306 30.45 -11.86 -19.23
N LEU A 307 30.55 -12.94 -19.99
CA LEU A 307 29.47 -13.44 -20.86
C LEU A 307 28.17 -13.73 -20.04
N ASP A 308 28.28 -14.41 -18.89
CA ASP A 308 27.13 -14.73 -18.06
C ASP A 308 26.47 -13.46 -17.50
N LYS A 309 27.29 -12.51 -17.02
CA LYS A 309 26.81 -11.20 -16.52
C LYS A 309 26.11 -10.43 -17.65
N ARG A 310 26.67 -10.40 -18.84
CA ARG A 310 26.14 -9.73 -20.04
C ARG A 310 24.73 -10.27 -20.39
N GLU A 311 24.59 -11.58 -20.55
CA GLU A 311 23.32 -12.19 -20.94
C GLU A 311 22.23 -11.98 -19.89
N LEU A 312 22.57 -12.09 -18.62
CA LEU A 312 21.63 -11.84 -17.53
C LEU A 312 21.19 -10.37 -17.45
N LEU A 313 22.07 -9.42 -17.71
CA LEU A 313 21.73 -8.00 -17.78
C LEU A 313 20.88 -7.67 -19.01
N ARG A 314 21.08 -8.36 -20.14
CA ARG A 314 20.21 -8.25 -21.31
C ARG A 314 18.80 -8.74 -21.00
N LEU A 315 18.66 -9.92 -20.38
CA LEU A 315 17.35 -10.42 -19.89
C LEU A 315 16.72 -9.46 -18.90
N ARG A 316 17.49 -8.91 -17.98
CA ARG A 316 17.03 -7.88 -17.05
C ARG A 316 16.47 -6.67 -17.79
N ASN A 317 17.15 -6.19 -18.84
CA ASN A 317 16.71 -5.03 -19.62
C ASN A 317 15.40 -5.33 -20.39
N GLN A 318 15.26 -6.50 -20.99
CA GLN A 318 14.02 -6.92 -21.64
C GLN A 318 12.86 -6.99 -20.66
N MET A 319 13.11 -7.52 -19.46
CA MET A 319 12.11 -7.58 -18.41
C MET A 319 11.71 -6.17 -17.92
N ALA A 320 12.69 -5.28 -17.71
CA ALA A 320 12.45 -3.90 -17.33
C ALA A 320 11.64 -3.13 -18.37
N PHE A 321 11.94 -3.34 -19.64
CA PHE A 321 11.16 -2.78 -20.74
C PHE A 321 9.70 -3.22 -20.68
N SER A 322 9.45 -4.53 -20.54
CA SER A 322 8.10 -5.07 -20.46
C SER A 322 7.33 -4.58 -19.22
N LEU A 323 8.02 -4.35 -18.10
CA LEU A 323 7.42 -3.84 -16.86
C LEU A 323 7.15 -2.33 -16.91
N SER A 324 7.96 -1.56 -17.64
CA SER A 324 7.78 -0.12 -17.82
C SER A 324 6.69 0.19 -18.84
N ASN A 325 6.70 -0.52 -19.97
CA ASN A 325 5.85 -0.24 -21.12
C ASN A 325 4.60 -1.14 -21.12
N ARG A 326 3.79 -1.06 -20.05
CA ARG A 326 2.54 -1.84 -19.91
C ARG A 326 1.37 -1.29 -20.70
N ILE A 327 1.50 -0.07 -21.23
CA ILE A 327 0.45 0.64 -21.95
C ILE A 327 0.94 0.96 -23.36
N SER A 328 0.12 0.66 -24.35
CA SER A 328 0.33 1.04 -25.73
C SER A 328 -0.70 2.09 -26.16
N LYS A 329 -0.24 3.10 -26.90
CA LYS A 329 -1.12 4.10 -27.53
C LYS A 329 -1.22 3.78 -29.02
N SER A 330 -2.42 3.59 -29.51
CA SER A 330 -2.65 3.42 -30.95
C SER A 330 -2.54 4.75 -31.67
N SER A 331 -1.67 4.83 -32.68
CA SER A 331 -1.48 6.02 -33.52
C SER A 331 -2.50 6.12 -34.68
N VAL A 332 -3.40 5.14 -34.82
CA VAL A 332 -4.37 5.07 -35.91
C VAL A 332 -5.76 5.48 -35.40
N GLY A 333 -6.22 6.69 -35.77
CA GLY A 333 -7.53 7.19 -35.36
C GLY A 333 -7.52 8.03 -34.08
N LYS A 334 -8.62 8.01 -33.32
CA LYS A 334 -8.65 8.60 -31.96
C LYS A 334 -7.64 7.83 -31.10
N GLU A 335 -6.74 8.54 -30.43
CA GLU A 335 -5.78 7.95 -29.49
C GLU A 335 -6.52 7.05 -28.50
N LYS A 336 -6.45 5.74 -28.71
CA LYS A 336 -7.02 4.75 -27.78
C LYS A 336 -5.89 4.10 -27.01
N THR A 337 -5.96 4.23 -25.72
CA THR A 337 -5.02 3.61 -24.79
C THR A 337 -5.43 2.17 -24.53
N ASN A 338 -4.52 1.24 -24.73
CA ASN A 338 -4.72 -0.21 -24.50
C ASN A 338 -3.60 -0.76 -23.64
N LEU A 339 -3.81 -1.93 -23.04
CA LEU A 339 -2.74 -2.69 -22.43
C LEU A 339 -1.75 -3.17 -23.50
N ALA A 340 -0.46 -3.11 -23.19
CA ALA A 340 0.58 -3.66 -24.07
C ALA A 340 0.55 -5.20 -24.06
N PRO A 341 0.94 -5.86 -25.16
CA PRO A 341 1.11 -7.30 -25.19
C PRO A 341 2.26 -7.73 -24.27
N LEU A 342 2.16 -8.92 -23.73
CA LEU A 342 3.23 -9.56 -22.97
C LEU A 342 4.28 -10.16 -23.92
N PRO A 343 5.48 -10.50 -23.42
CA PRO A 343 6.44 -11.29 -24.21
C PRO A 343 5.82 -12.55 -24.81
N GLN A 344 6.31 -13.00 -25.94
CA GLN A 344 5.75 -14.13 -26.67
C GLN A 344 5.64 -15.40 -25.84
N ILE A 345 4.62 -16.21 -26.14
CA ILE A 345 4.45 -17.54 -25.56
C ILE A 345 5.53 -18.45 -26.14
N ILE A 346 6.17 -19.23 -25.28
CA ILE A 346 7.20 -20.19 -25.68
C ILE A 346 6.61 -21.42 -26.33
N GLU A 347 7.37 -22.10 -27.21
CA GLU A 347 6.94 -23.31 -27.88
C GLU A 347 7.06 -24.58 -27.02
N GLU A 348 7.75 -24.52 -25.90
CA GLU A 348 8.02 -25.66 -25.03
C GLU A 348 6.82 -25.99 -24.12
N GLU A 349 6.01 -26.94 -24.59
CA GLU A 349 4.77 -27.37 -23.93
C GLU A 349 4.98 -27.85 -22.48
N GLN A 350 6.08 -28.58 -22.22
CA GLN A 350 6.34 -29.11 -20.87
C GLN A 350 6.56 -27.99 -19.83
N THR A 351 7.27 -26.94 -20.19
CA THR A 351 7.46 -25.78 -19.31
C THR A 351 6.13 -25.11 -18.99
N CYS A 352 5.23 -25.01 -19.95
CA CYS A 352 3.90 -24.44 -19.76
C CYS A 352 2.98 -25.33 -18.92
N LYS A 353 3.06 -26.66 -19.08
CA LYS A 353 2.24 -27.62 -18.33
C LYS A 353 2.40 -27.50 -16.80
N TYR A 354 3.61 -27.21 -16.35
CA TYR A 354 3.93 -27.05 -14.93
C TYR A 354 4.05 -25.58 -14.48
N CYS A 355 3.63 -24.65 -15.33
CA CYS A 355 3.73 -23.21 -15.02
C CYS A 355 2.62 -22.78 -14.05
N SER A 356 3.00 -22.20 -12.91
CA SER A 356 2.06 -21.66 -11.94
C SER A 356 1.20 -20.50 -12.44
N HIS A 357 1.61 -19.86 -13.54
CA HIS A 357 0.93 -18.71 -14.15
C HIS A 357 0.18 -19.07 -15.44
N VAL A 358 -0.05 -20.34 -15.73
CA VAL A 358 -0.70 -20.74 -16.99
C VAL A 358 -2.11 -20.13 -17.11
N GLY A 359 -2.87 -20.07 -16.03
CA GLY A 359 -4.21 -19.46 -16.02
C GLY A 359 -4.16 -17.96 -16.33
N ASN A 360 -3.26 -17.20 -15.70
CA ASN A 360 -3.08 -15.77 -15.99
C ASN A 360 -2.51 -15.52 -17.40
N CYS A 361 -1.64 -16.41 -17.87
CA CYS A 361 -1.10 -16.35 -19.23
C CYS A 361 -2.22 -16.53 -20.27
N ALA A 362 -3.07 -17.54 -20.09
CA ALA A 362 -4.21 -17.81 -20.94
C ALA A 362 -5.26 -16.68 -20.90
N LEU A 363 -5.56 -16.19 -19.70
CA LEU A 363 -6.50 -15.10 -19.49
C LEU A 363 -6.04 -13.81 -20.17
N TYR A 364 -4.77 -13.43 -20.01
CA TYR A 364 -4.20 -12.23 -20.61
C TYR A 364 -4.16 -12.35 -22.14
N SER A 365 -3.75 -13.51 -22.66
CA SER A 365 -3.73 -13.79 -24.10
C SER A 365 -5.12 -13.58 -24.72
N ARG A 366 -6.16 -14.11 -24.09
CA ARG A 366 -7.53 -14.02 -24.60
C ARG A 366 -8.20 -12.67 -24.35
N ALA A 367 -8.00 -12.06 -23.17
CA ALA A 367 -8.68 -10.82 -22.77
C ALA A 367 -8.03 -9.57 -23.34
N VAL A 368 -6.70 -9.54 -23.48
CA VAL A 368 -5.93 -8.35 -23.86
C VAL A 368 -5.38 -8.48 -25.27
N GLU A 369 -4.71 -9.58 -25.58
CA GLU A 369 -4.02 -9.74 -26.86
C GLU A 369 -4.96 -10.21 -27.97
N GLN A 370 -6.17 -10.69 -27.62
CA GLN A 370 -7.20 -11.18 -28.55
C GLN A 370 -6.67 -12.20 -29.55
N GLN A 371 -5.69 -12.99 -29.15
CA GLN A 371 -5.05 -14.01 -29.94
C GLN A 371 -6.01 -15.21 -30.12
N MET A 372 -6.98 -15.08 -31.02
CA MET A 372 -7.89 -16.14 -31.40
C MET A 372 -7.49 -16.78 -32.75
N ASP A 373 -6.57 -16.13 -33.47
CA ASP A 373 -6.07 -16.65 -34.75
C ASP A 373 -4.88 -17.58 -34.54
N ASP A 374 -4.96 -18.74 -35.14
CA ASP A 374 -4.00 -19.86 -35.02
C ASP A 374 -2.54 -19.53 -35.43
N SER A 375 -2.30 -18.34 -35.97
CA SER A 375 -0.98 -17.97 -36.51
C SER A 375 0.02 -17.39 -35.48
N SER A 376 -0.46 -16.90 -34.33
CA SER A 376 0.37 -16.19 -33.36
C SER A 376 0.64 -16.95 -32.06
N VAL A 377 -0.05 -18.05 -31.82
CA VAL A 377 0.10 -18.91 -30.66
C VAL A 377 0.67 -20.26 -31.08
N PRO A 378 1.66 -20.82 -30.39
CA PRO A 378 2.15 -22.16 -30.61
C PRO A 378 1.00 -23.19 -30.61
N ILE A 379 0.95 -24.06 -31.60
CA ILE A 379 -0.16 -25.01 -31.83
C ILE A 379 -0.47 -25.85 -30.57
N GLY A 380 0.55 -26.25 -29.82
CA GLY A 380 0.41 -27.03 -28.58
C GLY A 380 -0.24 -26.26 -27.42
N MET A 381 -0.22 -24.91 -27.44
CA MET A 381 -0.75 -24.07 -26.37
C MET A 381 -2.22 -23.68 -26.57
N LEU A 382 -2.73 -23.68 -27.77
CA LEU A 382 -4.14 -23.33 -28.05
C LEU A 382 -5.17 -24.18 -27.26
N PRO A 383 -5.03 -25.52 -27.16
CA PRO A 383 -5.93 -26.31 -26.34
C PRO A 383 -5.89 -25.91 -24.87
N LYS A 384 -4.71 -25.60 -24.35
CA LYS A 384 -4.53 -25.22 -22.97
C LYS A 384 -5.15 -23.83 -22.64
N ILE A 385 -4.97 -22.87 -23.53
CA ILE A 385 -5.62 -21.55 -23.42
C ILE A 385 -7.14 -21.67 -23.43
N LYS A 386 -7.68 -22.52 -24.31
CA LYS A 386 -9.12 -22.81 -24.37
C LYS A 386 -9.60 -23.48 -23.08
N GLU A 387 -8.91 -24.50 -22.59
CA GLU A 387 -9.26 -25.21 -21.35
C GLU A 387 -9.35 -24.23 -20.15
N GLU A 388 -8.35 -23.37 -19.97
CA GLU A 388 -8.29 -22.41 -18.85
C GLU A 388 -9.35 -21.31 -18.91
N THR A 389 -9.87 -20.97 -20.08
CA THR A 389 -10.73 -19.81 -20.29
C THR A 389 -12.11 -20.09 -20.88
N GLN A 390 -12.44 -21.37 -21.23
CA GLN A 390 -13.70 -21.73 -21.89
C GLN A 390 -14.97 -21.37 -21.11
N HIS A 391 -14.87 -21.29 -19.78
CA HIS A 391 -15.98 -20.94 -18.88
C HIS A 391 -16.26 -19.43 -18.85
N LEU A 392 -15.41 -18.61 -19.47
CA LEU A 392 -15.53 -17.15 -19.47
C LEU A 392 -16.29 -16.64 -20.69
N LYS A 393 -17.24 -15.74 -20.43
CA LYS A 393 -17.97 -14.99 -21.47
C LYS A 393 -17.15 -13.79 -21.91
N LEU A 394 -17.53 -13.20 -23.05
CA LEU A 394 -16.91 -11.98 -23.55
C LEU A 394 -16.99 -10.83 -22.53
N SER A 395 -18.15 -10.65 -21.88
CA SER A 395 -18.35 -9.64 -20.83
C SER A 395 -17.37 -9.77 -19.65
N HIS A 396 -17.00 -11.01 -19.31
CA HIS A 396 -16.03 -11.29 -18.25
C HIS A 396 -14.61 -10.86 -18.66
N LEU A 397 -14.22 -11.17 -19.90
CA LEU A 397 -12.91 -10.79 -20.45
C LEU A 397 -12.77 -9.26 -20.61
N GLU A 398 -13.83 -8.59 -21.07
CA GLU A 398 -13.89 -7.13 -21.17
C GLU A 398 -13.78 -6.47 -19.79
N TYR A 399 -14.47 -6.99 -18.80
CA TYR A 399 -14.38 -6.51 -17.41
C TYR A 399 -12.95 -6.66 -16.87
N PHE A 400 -12.33 -7.80 -17.06
CA PHE A 400 -10.95 -8.04 -16.65
C PHE A 400 -9.97 -7.08 -17.34
N SER A 401 -10.03 -7.00 -18.68
CA SER A 401 -9.15 -6.15 -19.47
C SER A 401 -9.29 -4.66 -19.09
N LEU A 402 -10.51 -4.17 -18.94
CA LEU A 402 -10.80 -2.78 -18.59
C LEU A 402 -10.24 -2.44 -17.20
N TRP A 403 -10.46 -3.29 -16.20
CA TRP A 403 -9.94 -3.06 -14.86
C TRP A 403 -8.43 -3.18 -14.78
N CYS A 404 -7.81 -4.11 -15.51
CA CYS A 404 -6.35 -4.18 -15.62
C CYS A 404 -5.77 -2.90 -16.23
N LEU A 405 -6.41 -2.36 -17.27
CA LEU A 405 -6.00 -1.09 -17.89
C LEU A 405 -6.11 0.07 -16.89
N MET A 406 -7.25 0.23 -16.22
CA MET A 406 -7.46 1.32 -15.27
C MET A 406 -6.48 1.26 -14.08
N LEU A 407 -6.23 0.07 -13.53
CA LEU A 407 -5.26 -0.13 -12.45
C LEU A 407 -3.83 0.19 -12.90
N THR A 408 -3.47 -0.18 -14.14
CA THR A 408 -2.15 0.11 -14.70
C THR A 408 -1.95 1.62 -14.91
N LEU A 409 -2.95 2.32 -15.46
CA LEU A 409 -2.95 3.77 -15.62
C LEU A 409 -2.79 4.51 -14.27
N GLU A 410 -3.54 4.07 -13.26
CA GLU A 410 -3.45 4.64 -11.92
C GLU A 410 -2.07 4.44 -11.28
N SER A 411 -1.47 3.24 -11.46
CA SER A 411 -0.13 2.94 -10.98
C SER A 411 0.92 3.83 -11.64
N GLN A 412 0.88 3.97 -12.96
CA GLN A 412 1.84 4.82 -13.69
C GLN A 412 1.75 6.28 -13.29
N SER A 413 0.55 6.80 -13.00
CA SER A 413 0.40 8.18 -12.52
C SER A 413 1.03 8.41 -11.14
N LYS A 414 1.02 7.39 -10.28
CA LYS A 414 1.74 7.42 -9.00
C LYS A 414 3.25 7.34 -9.21
N ASP A 415 3.70 6.47 -10.10
CA ASP A 415 5.13 6.28 -10.40
C ASP A 415 5.73 7.54 -11.06
N ASN A 416 5.03 8.18 -11.99
CA ASN A 416 5.50 9.41 -12.64
C ASN A 416 5.66 10.59 -11.67
N LYS A 417 4.82 10.68 -10.62
CA LYS A 417 5.02 11.66 -9.54
C LYS A 417 6.25 11.37 -8.69
N LYS A 418 6.71 10.12 -8.68
CA LYS A 418 7.82 9.61 -7.86
C LYS A 418 9.15 9.56 -8.59
N ASN A 419 9.19 9.57 -9.92
CA ASN A 419 10.41 9.40 -10.73
C ASN A 419 11.53 10.39 -10.37
N HIS A 420 11.24 11.49 -9.71
CA HIS A 420 12.22 12.45 -9.20
C HIS A 420 12.58 12.27 -7.71
N GLN A 421 11.95 11.32 -7.01
CA GLN A 421 12.06 11.13 -5.55
C GLN A 421 12.64 9.77 -5.15
N HIS A 422 13.40 9.13 -6.05
CA HIS A 422 14.07 7.89 -5.66
C HIS A 422 15.10 8.15 -4.55
N ILE A 423 15.06 7.33 -3.54
CA ILE A 423 15.90 7.42 -2.34
C ILE A 423 17.39 7.50 -2.70
N TRP A 424 17.81 6.85 -3.79
CA TRP A 424 19.19 6.83 -4.26
C TRP A 424 19.60 8.02 -5.13
N LEU A 425 18.66 8.86 -5.53
CA LEU A 425 18.92 10.05 -6.36
C LEU A 425 18.97 11.33 -5.54
N MET A 426 18.31 11.35 -4.36
CA MET A 426 18.15 12.55 -3.56
C MET A 426 18.85 12.42 -2.20
N PRO A 427 19.59 13.45 -1.76
CA PRO A 427 20.16 13.47 -0.41
C PRO A 427 19.05 13.53 0.66
N ALA A 428 19.39 13.08 1.87
CA ALA A 428 18.43 13.06 2.98
C ALA A 428 17.86 14.46 3.28
N SER A 429 18.66 15.52 3.17
CA SER A 429 18.25 16.91 3.44
C SER A 429 17.11 17.37 2.52
N GLU A 430 17.14 17.06 1.23
CA GLU A 430 16.09 17.42 0.28
C GLU A 430 14.83 16.57 0.50
N MET A 431 15.00 15.30 0.86
CA MET A 431 13.88 14.41 1.18
C MET A 431 13.19 14.77 2.50
N GLU A 432 13.91 15.33 3.46
CA GLU A 432 13.35 15.85 4.71
C GLU A 432 12.35 16.99 4.48
N GLU A 433 12.59 17.86 3.49
CA GLU A 433 11.65 18.94 3.14
C GLU A 433 10.27 18.40 2.71
N SER A 434 10.24 17.23 2.12
CA SER A 434 8.99 16.54 1.78
C SER A 434 8.30 15.89 2.99
N GLY A 435 8.98 15.78 4.12
CA GLY A 435 8.51 15.11 5.34
C GLY A 435 8.54 13.58 5.30
N ASN A 436 9.09 12.97 4.25
CA ASN A 436 9.09 11.51 4.05
C ASN A 436 10.41 10.83 4.44
N CYS A 437 11.36 11.61 4.95
CA CYS A 437 12.68 11.13 5.37
C CYS A 437 13.09 11.78 6.70
N ILE A 438 13.91 11.07 7.45
CA ILE A 438 14.63 11.59 8.62
C ILE A 438 16.09 11.18 8.42
N GLY A 439 16.98 12.15 8.25
CA GLY A 439 18.42 11.91 8.07
C GLY A 439 19.21 12.20 9.35
N ASN A 440 20.53 12.04 9.23
CA ASN A 440 21.50 12.35 10.27
C ASN A 440 21.24 11.63 11.61
N LEU A 441 20.78 10.37 11.51
CA LEU A 441 20.43 9.52 12.64
C LEU A 441 21.63 8.71 13.12
N ILE A 442 21.77 8.58 14.43
CA ILE A 442 22.70 7.66 15.09
C ILE A 442 21.93 6.67 15.96
N ARG A 443 22.43 5.45 16.07
CA ARG A 443 21.87 4.45 16.97
C ARG A 443 22.28 4.76 18.41
N THR A 444 21.33 4.77 19.35
CA THR A 444 21.58 5.21 20.72
C THR A 444 21.52 4.12 21.78
N GLU A 445 20.83 3.02 21.52
CA GLU A 445 20.66 1.92 22.46
C GLU A 445 21.11 0.58 21.89
N ARG A 446 21.33 -0.39 22.77
CA ARG A 446 21.56 -1.79 22.35
C ARG A 446 20.32 -2.33 21.64
N VAL A 447 20.56 -3.00 20.54
CA VAL A 447 19.51 -3.66 19.76
C VAL A 447 18.86 -4.75 20.61
N LYS A 448 17.53 -4.72 20.70
CA LYS A 448 16.74 -5.73 21.41
C LYS A 448 16.12 -6.66 20.40
N THR A 449 16.36 -7.96 20.54
CA THR A 449 15.65 -8.98 19.74
C THR A 449 14.22 -9.09 20.24
N VAL A 450 13.26 -8.95 19.33
CA VAL A 450 11.84 -9.21 19.56
C VAL A 450 11.50 -10.54 18.90
N CYS A 451 10.38 -11.17 19.23
CA CYS A 451 9.96 -12.42 18.62
C CYS A 451 9.96 -12.36 17.08
N ASP A 452 10.17 -13.49 16.41
CA ASP A 452 10.07 -13.67 14.95
C ASP A 452 11.18 -13.00 14.11
N GLY A 453 12.41 -12.92 14.61
CA GLY A 453 13.54 -12.39 13.82
C GLY A 453 13.48 -10.89 13.56
N GLN A 454 12.73 -10.16 14.38
CA GLN A 454 12.66 -8.70 14.33
C GLN A 454 13.50 -8.07 15.43
N TYR A 455 14.11 -6.95 15.12
CA TYR A 455 15.05 -6.26 15.99
C TYR A 455 14.58 -4.82 16.24
N LEU A 456 14.50 -4.48 17.53
CA LEU A 456 14.14 -3.13 17.95
C LEU A 456 15.37 -2.25 17.98
N HIS A 457 15.35 -1.18 17.23
CA HIS A 457 16.40 -0.16 17.15
C HIS A 457 15.87 1.18 17.58
N ASN A 458 16.66 1.91 18.36
CA ASN A 458 16.38 3.29 18.72
C ASN A 458 17.41 4.22 18.07
N PHE A 459 16.92 5.28 17.43
CA PHE A 459 17.74 6.27 16.73
C PHE A 459 17.45 7.66 17.25
N GLN A 460 18.50 8.49 17.36
CA GLN A 460 18.41 9.90 17.65
C GLN A 460 19.14 10.71 16.59
N ARG A 461 18.75 11.95 16.40
CA ARG A 461 19.45 12.82 15.48
C ARG A 461 20.78 13.25 16.09
N LYS A 462 21.87 13.16 15.34
CA LYS A 462 23.22 13.54 15.80
C LYS A 462 23.31 15.04 16.08
N ASN A 463 22.73 15.86 15.19
CA ASN A 463 22.75 17.31 15.28
C ASN A 463 21.37 17.89 15.01
N GLY A 464 20.90 18.82 15.87
CA GLY A 464 19.63 19.52 15.70
C GLY A 464 18.40 18.77 16.24
N ALA A 465 17.24 19.42 16.15
CA ALA A 465 15.96 18.85 16.53
C ALA A 465 15.45 17.87 15.46
N MET A 466 14.53 16.97 15.84
CA MET A 466 13.84 16.12 14.89
C MET A 466 13.09 16.97 13.85
N PRO A 467 13.17 16.65 12.55
CA PRO A 467 12.44 17.39 11.52
C PRO A 467 10.94 17.15 11.63
N ILE A 468 10.16 18.05 11.07
CA ILE A 468 8.72 17.84 10.89
C ILE A 468 8.56 16.73 9.85
N THR A 469 7.99 15.61 10.26
CA THR A 469 7.85 14.43 9.41
C THR A 469 6.39 14.01 9.24
N ASN A 470 6.10 13.40 8.08
CA ASN A 470 4.83 12.73 7.80
C ASN A 470 4.82 11.28 8.31
N LEU A 471 5.97 10.76 8.75
CA LEU A 471 6.10 9.40 9.27
C LEU A 471 5.30 9.25 10.58
N MET A 472 4.56 8.16 10.66
CA MET A 472 3.75 7.80 11.82
C MET A 472 4.07 6.38 12.29
N ALA A 473 3.69 6.07 13.52
CA ALA A 473 3.77 4.70 14.04
C ALA A 473 2.99 3.74 13.13
N GLY A 474 3.62 2.61 12.78
CA GLY A 474 3.08 1.61 11.84
C GLY A 474 3.44 1.84 10.37
N ASP A 475 4.12 2.92 10.01
CA ASP A 475 4.58 3.12 8.64
C ASP A 475 5.77 2.22 8.32
N ARG A 476 5.80 1.70 7.08
CA ARG A 476 6.94 0.96 6.56
C ARG A 476 8.06 1.91 6.22
N VAL A 477 9.27 1.49 6.57
CA VAL A 477 10.47 2.29 6.36
C VAL A 477 11.62 1.46 5.83
N ILE A 478 12.50 2.13 5.11
CA ILE A 478 13.79 1.63 4.65
C ILE A 478 14.85 2.39 5.43
N LEU A 479 15.70 1.66 6.12
CA LEU A 479 16.87 2.24 6.77
C LEU A 479 18.08 2.08 5.86
N SER A 480 18.74 3.19 5.58
CA SER A 480 20.00 3.23 4.82
C SER A 480 21.07 3.95 5.62
N GLY A 481 22.34 3.67 5.37
CA GLY A 481 23.40 4.57 5.77
C GLY A 481 23.47 5.80 4.87
N GLU A 482 24.07 6.89 5.33
CA GLU A 482 24.30 8.06 4.50
C GLU A 482 25.41 7.82 3.47
N GLU A 483 26.32 6.88 3.75
CA GLU A 483 27.29 6.41 2.77
C GLU A 483 26.63 5.55 1.70
N ARG A 484 27.00 5.78 0.44
CA ARG A 484 26.46 5.06 -0.73
C ARG A 484 26.55 3.52 -0.62
N LYS A 485 27.62 3.01 0.01
CA LYS A 485 27.80 1.57 0.23
C LYS A 485 26.81 0.94 1.21
N LEU A 486 26.15 1.75 2.03
CA LEU A 486 25.23 1.32 3.08
C LEU A 486 23.76 1.60 2.72
N PHE A 487 23.45 1.53 1.44
CA PHE A 487 22.11 1.77 0.95
C PHE A 487 21.17 0.56 1.22
N ALA A 488 19.90 0.83 1.58
CA ALA A 488 18.85 -0.18 1.85
C ALA A 488 19.31 -1.33 2.77
N LEU A 489 19.92 -1.00 3.92
CA LEU A 489 20.46 -1.96 4.87
C LEU A 489 19.40 -2.86 5.50
N SER A 490 18.25 -2.30 5.83
CA SER A 490 17.15 -3.00 6.52
C SER A 490 15.82 -2.36 6.21
N ARG A 491 14.77 -3.15 6.36
CA ARG A 491 13.38 -2.72 6.24
C ARG A 491 12.64 -3.00 7.53
N GLY A 492 11.58 -2.28 7.75
CA GLY A 492 10.75 -2.52 8.92
C GLY A 492 9.64 -1.52 9.08
N TYR A 493 9.28 -1.29 10.33
CA TYR A 493 8.17 -0.41 10.68
C TYR A 493 8.59 0.56 11.78
N VAL A 494 8.05 1.76 11.71
CA VAL A 494 8.15 2.71 12.81
C VAL A 494 7.26 2.22 13.96
N LYS A 495 7.84 2.03 15.12
CA LYS A 495 7.09 1.68 16.34
C LYS A 495 6.61 2.94 17.06
N GLU A 496 7.49 3.92 17.19
CA GLU A 496 7.23 5.16 17.91
C GLU A 496 8.11 6.30 17.38
N ILE A 497 7.56 7.50 17.31
CA ILE A 497 8.29 8.72 17.01
C ILE A 497 8.03 9.72 18.12
N ASN A 498 9.11 10.23 18.71
CA ASN A 498 9.07 11.27 19.74
C ASN A 498 9.79 12.52 19.21
N MET A 499 9.74 13.62 19.98
CA MET A 499 10.45 14.87 19.67
C MET A 499 11.98 14.70 19.55
N THR A 500 12.55 13.65 20.14
CA THR A 500 14.00 13.43 20.25
C THR A 500 14.48 12.13 19.62
N SER A 501 13.59 11.16 19.41
CA SER A 501 13.99 9.81 18.98
C SER A 501 12.94 9.14 18.09
N VAL A 502 13.41 8.18 17.30
CA VAL A 502 12.60 7.25 16.49
C VAL A 502 12.95 5.83 16.86
N THR A 503 11.95 5.06 17.20
CA THR A 503 12.10 3.63 17.47
C THR A 503 11.54 2.83 16.30
N CYS A 504 12.35 1.95 15.72
CA CYS A 504 11.98 1.12 14.57
C CYS A 504 12.12 -0.36 14.89
N LEU A 505 11.18 -1.14 14.36
CA LEU A 505 11.22 -2.59 14.35
C LEU A 505 11.73 -3.03 12.98
N LEU A 506 12.96 -3.51 12.90
CA LEU A 506 13.66 -3.82 11.66
C LEU A 506 13.85 -5.32 11.47
N ASP A 507 13.95 -5.76 10.23
CA ASP A 507 14.16 -7.17 9.85
C ASP A 507 15.61 -7.65 10.03
N ARG A 508 16.51 -6.77 10.47
CA ARG A 508 17.93 -7.06 10.57
C ARG A 508 18.57 -6.44 11.81
N ASN A 509 19.52 -7.15 12.40
CA ASN A 509 20.35 -6.65 13.50
C ASN A 509 21.52 -5.83 12.95
N LEU A 510 21.52 -4.54 13.20
CA LEU A 510 22.56 -3.60 12.74
C LEU A 510 23.61 -3.30 13.80
N SER A 511 23.67 -4.07 14.89
CA SER A 511 24.71 -3.91 15.92
C SER A 511 26.12 -4.18 15.41
N VAL A 512 26.23 -4.86 14.28
CA VAL A 512 27.52 -5.17 13.59
C VAL A 512 28.16 -3.91 13.02
N LEU A 513 27.37 -2.87 12.70
CA LEU A 513 27.89 -1.62 12.17
C LEU A 513 28.45 -0.72 13.28
N PRO A 514 29.47 0.12 12.99
CA PRO A 514 30.03 1.06 13.95
C PRO A 514 28.96 1.99 14.55
N GLU A 515 29.10 2.34 15.81
CA GLU A 515 28.17 3.26 16.52
C GLU A 515 28.17 4.66 15.89
N SER A 516 29.25 5.06 15.25
CA SER A 516 29.40 6.33 14.53
C SER A 516 28.68 6.39 13.20
N THR A 517 28.13 5.29 12.71
CA THR A 517 27.44 5.21 11.42
C THR A 517 26.23 6.14 11.40
N LEU A 518 26.17 7.01 10.39
CA LEU A 518 25.04 7.88 10.14
C LEU A 518 23.99 7.17 9.29
N PHE A 519 22.76 7.22 9.73
CA PHE A 519 21.63 6.59 9.07
C PHE A 519 20.62 7.62 8.57
N ARG A 520 19.90 7.24 7.51
CA ARG A 520 18.69 7.89 7.05
C ARG A 520 17.54 6.89 7.07
N LEU A 521 16.37 7.35 7.48
CA LEU A 521 15.13 6.59 7.53
C LEU A 521 14.16 7.16 6.51
N ASP A 522 13.87 6.42 5.47
CA ASP A 522 12.97 6.81 4.40
C ASP A 522 11.66 6.06 4.49
N GLN A 523 10.55 6.73 4.20
CA GLN A 523 9.25 6.07 4.11
C GLN A 523 9.25 5.10 2.92
N GLU A 524 9.00 3.82 3.18
CA GLU A 524 8.77 2.85 2.11
C GLU A 524 7.33 2.97 1.63
N GLU A 525 7.14 3.65 0.51
CA GLU A 525 5.83 3.67 -0.12
C GLU A 525 5.52 2.29 -0.72
N LYS A 526 4.33 1.78 -0.41
CA LYS A 526 3.87 0.51 -0.97
C LYS A 526 3.67 0.65 -2.48
N ASN A 527 4.45 -0.06 -3.28
CA ASN A 527 4.08 -0.41 -4.66
C ASN A 527 2.89 -1.41 -4.70
N CYS A 528 2.41 -1.80 -3.51
CA CYS A 528 1.46 -2.90 -3.33
C CYS A 528 0.00 -2.55 -3.59
N ASP A 529 -0.33 -1.31 -3.93
CA ASP A 529 -1.74 -0.91 -4.11
C ASP A 529 -2.39 -1.58 -5.32
N ILE A 530 -1.59 -2.13 -6.25
CA ILE A 530 -2.07 -2.79 -7.47
C ILE A 530 -2.06 -4.33 -7.35
N ASP A 531 -1.16 -4.92 -6.57
CA ASP A 531 -0.94 -6.37 -6.54
C ASP A 531 -2.18 -7.13 -6.04
N THR A 532 -2.78 -6.70 -4.93
CA THR A 532 -4.00 -7.31 -4.38
C THR A 532 -5.21 -7.13 -5.30
N PRO A 533 -5.50 -5.93 -5.84
CA PRO A 533 -6.58 -5.74 -6.82
C PRO A 533 -6.43 -6.60 -8.07
N LEU A 534 -5.25 -6.70 -8.66
CA LEU A 534 -4.99 -7.56 -9.82
C LEU A 534 -5.17 -9.04 -9.49
N GLY A 535 -4.70 -9.47 -8.32
CA GLY A 535 -4.92 -10.83 -7.85
C GLY A 535 -6.39 -11.16 -7.64
N ASN A 536 -7.17 -10.22 -7.11
CA ASN A 536 -8.61 -10.38 -6.96
C ASN A 536 -9.33 -10.47 -8.31
N LEU A 537 -8.90 -9.70 -9.30
CA LEU A 537 -9.42 -9.80 -10.67
C LEU A 537 -9.09 -11.16 -11.30
N SER A 538 -7.85 -11.62 -11.15
CA SER A 538 -7.44 -12.96 -11.61
C SER A 538 -8.29 -14.05 -10.96
N LYS A 539 -8.47 -13.99 -9.63
CA LYS A 539 -9.29 -14.93 -8.86
C LYS A 539 -10.76 -14.91 -9.27
N LEU A 540 -11.31 -13.75 -9.64
CA LEU A 540 -12.67 -13.64 -10.15
C LEU A 540 -12.86 -14.43 -11.45
N MET A 541 -11.81 -14.56 -12.27
CA MET A 541 -11.82 -15.27 -13.55
C MET A 541 -11.54 -16.78 -13.43
N GLU A 542 -11.21 -17.28 -12.25
CA GLU A 542 -11.00 -18.71 -12.03
C GLU A 542 -12.29 -19.53 -12.21
N ASN A 543 -12.13 -20.80 -12.58
CA ASN A 543 -13.24 -21.74 -12.70
C ASN A 543 -13.61 -22.38 -11.36
N THR A 544 -14.03 -21.55 -10.41
CA THR A 544 -14.52 -21.98 -9.10
C THR A 544 -15.99 -21.59 -8.93
N ARG A 545 -16.73 -22.31 -8.07
CA ARG A 545 -18.14 -22.01 -7.79
C ARG A 545 -18.32 -20.61 -7.20
N VAL A 546 -17.40 -20.18 -6.33
CA VAL A 546 -17.44 -18.85 -5.71
C VAL A 546 -17.20 -17.78 -6.75
N SER A 547 -16.16 -17.93 -7.59
CA SER A 547 -15.86 -16.98 -8.65
C SER A 547 -16.97 -16.90 -9.69
N GLN A 548 -17.57 -18.02 -10.05
CA GLN A 548 -18.74 -18.07 -10.94
C GLN A 548 -19.91 -17.29 -10.35
N LYS A 549 -20.26 -17.56 -9.09
CA LYS A 549 -21.33 -16.83 -8.39
C LYS A 549 -21.08 -15.31 -8.38
N LEU A 550 -19.85 -14.89 -8.11
CA LEU A 550 -19.49 -13.47 -8.10
C LEU A 550 -19.54 -12.85 -9.51
N ARG A 551 -19.07 -13.56 -10.55
CA ARG A 551 -19.23 -13.08 -11.94
C ARG A 551 -20.69 -12.91 -12.31
N ASP A 552 -21.54 -13.90 -12.01
CA ASP A 552 -22.97 -13.85 -12.28
C ASP A 552 -23.63 -12.64 -11.62
N LEU A 553 -23.29 -12.35 -10.35
CA LEU A 553 -23.87 -11.24 -9.60
C LEU A 553 -23.33 -9.88 -10.03
N ILE A 554 -22.02 -9.77 -10.27
CA ILE A 554 -21.32 -8.48 -10.40
C ILE A 554 -21.17 -8.06 -11.86
N ILE A 555 -20.88 -9.00 -12.76
CA ILE A 555 -20.66 -8.72 -14.17
C ILE A 555 -21.94 -8.92 -14.98
N ASP A 556 -22.58 -10.07 -14.80
CA ASP A 556 -23.80 -10.45 -15.53
C ASP A 556 -25.09 -9.90 -14.89
N PHE A 557 -25.00 -9.23 -13.73
CA PHE A 557 -26.13 -8.60 -13.03
C PHE A 557 -27.28 -9.55 -12.72
N ARG A 558 -27.00 -10.83 -12.41
CA ARG A 558 -28.00 -11.75 -11.92
C ARG A 558 -28.67 -11.18 -10.68
N GLU A 559 -30.02 -11.17 -10.66
CA GLU A 559 -30.78 -10.67 -9.51
C GLU A 559 -30.48 -11.49 -8.26
N PRO A 560 -30.20 -10.81 -7.11
CA PRO A 560 -29.98 -11.49 -5.84
C PRO A 560 -31.26 -12.18 -5.36
N GLN A 561 -31.11 -13.38 -4.83
CA GLN A 561 -32.20 -14.18 -4.33
C GLN A 561 -32.42 -13.99 -2.83
N PHE A 562 -33.67 -14.11 -2.43
CA PHE A 562 -34.10 -14.00 -1.02
C PHE A 562 -34.96 -15.19 -0.60
N ILE A 563 -34.94 -15.50 0.71
CA ILE A 563 -35.75 -16.52 1.32
C ILE A 563 -37.13 -15.89 1.65
N SER A 564 -38.21 -16.64 1.48
CA SER A 564 -39.56 -16.09 1.64
C SER A 564 -39.96 -15.84 3.11
N TYR A 565 -39.47 -16.66 4.03
CA TYR A 565 -39.94 -16.64 5.43
C TYR A 565 -38.80 -16.52 6.42
N LEU A 566 -38.85 -15.51 7.31
CA LEU A 566 -37.88 -15.28 8.35
C LEU A 566 -37.82 -16.44 9.39
N SER A 567 -38.94 -17.11 9.63
CA SER A 567 -39.01 -18.25 10.54
C SER A 567 -38.12 -19.43 10.13
N SER A 568 -37.80 -19.56 8.84
CA SER A 568 -36.93 -20.62 8.36
C SER A 568 -35.45 -20.35 8.58
N VAL A 569 -35.09 -19.11 8.92
CA VAL A 569 -33.67 -18.66 9.07
C VAL A 569 -33.29 -18.49 10.54
N LEU A 570 -34.24 -18.09 11.37
CA LEU A 570 -34.04 -17.84 12.81
C LEU A 570 -34.08 -19.15 13.61
N PRO A 571 -32.95 -19.55 14.26
CA PRO A 571 -32.95 -20.64 15.21
C PRO A 571 -33.95 -20.36 16.37
N HIS A 572 -34.55 -21.42 16.90
CA HIS A 572 -35.55 -21.26 17.95
C HIS A 572 -34.96 -20.54 19.19
N ASP A 573 -33.73 -20.90 19.54
CA ASP A 573 -33.00 -20.38 20.70
C ASP A 573 -32.61 -18.91 20.58
N ALA A 574 -32.49 -18.40 19.35
CA ALA A 574 -32.13 -17.02 19.08
C ALA A 574 -33.32 -16.05 19.03
N LYS A 575 -34.55 -16.54 18.93
CA LYS A 575 -35.74 -15.70 18.68
C LYS A 575 -35.91 -14.60 19.72
N ASP A 576 -35.79 -14.93 20.99
CA ASP A 576 -36.02 -13.97 22.08
C ASP A 576 -34.88 -12.93 22.13
N THR A 577 -33.64 -13.36 21.94
CA THR A 577 -32.49 -12.47 21.90
C THR A 577 -32.57 -11.51 20.70
N VAL A 578 -32.91 -12.02 19.51
CA VAL A 578 -33.08 -11.21 18.30
C VAL A 578 -34.25 -10.24 18.47
N ALA A 579 -35.39 -10.69 19.01
CA ALA A 579 -36.55 -9.83 19.30
C ALA A 579 -36.19 -8.69 20.26
N CYS A 580 -35.42 -8.97 21.31
CA CYS A 580 -34.93 -7.97 22.25
C CYS A 580 -34.02 -6.92 21.56
N ILE A 581 -33.10 -7.37 20.72
CA ILE A 581 -32.20 -6.47 19.96
C ILE A 581 -33.04 -5.59 19.01
N LEU A 582 -34.01 -6.15 18.31
CA LEU A 582 -34.84 -5.44 17.32
C LEU A 582 -35.73 -4.36 17.95
N LYS A 583 -36.13 -4.49 19.21
CA LYS A 583 -36.94 -3.48 19.92
C LYS A 583 -36.28 -2.11 20.01
N GLY A 584 -34.94 -2.07 20.08
CA GLY A 584 -34.13 -0.84 20.13
C GLY A 584 -33.91 -0.14 18.79
N LEU A 585 -34.39 -0.71 17.68
CA LEU A 585 -34.13 -0.21 16.33
C LEU A 585 -35.32 0.58 15.77
N ASN A 586 -35.02 1.58 14.93
CA ASN A 586 -36.03 2.26 14.12
C ASN A 586 -36.54 1.36 12.97
N LYS A 587 -37.61 1.80 12.29
CA LYS A 587 -38.22 1.03 11.20
C LYS A 587 -37.27 0.70 10.05
N PRO A 588 -36.48 1.64 9.45
CA PRO A 588 -35.52 1.34 8.41
C PRO A 588 -34.44 0.36 8.86
N GLN A 589 -33.91 0.50 10.07
CA GLN A 589 -32.91 -0.42 10.63
C GLN A 589 -33.48 -1.83 10.77
N ARG A 590 -34.69 -2.00 11.27
CA ARG A 590 -35.36 -3.31 11.33
C ARG A 590 -35.57 -3.94 9.96
N GLN A 591 -35.94 -3.13 8.96
CA GLN A 591 -36.04 -3.59 7.58
C GLN A 591 -34.70 -4.08 7.03
N ALA A 592 -33.61 -3.37 7.33
CA ALA A 592 -32.25 -3.77 6.94
C ALA A 592 -31.88 -5.12 7.57
N MET A 593 -32.13 -5.32 8.88
CA MET A 593 -31.86 -6.60 9.56
C MET A 593 -32.63 -7.75 8.92
N LYS A 594 -33.94 -7.54 8.69
CA LYS A 594 -34.78 -8.54 8.03
C LYS A 594 -34.29 -8.89 6.64
N LYS A 595 -33.93 -7.87 5.84
CA LYS A 595 -33.44 -8.07 4.45
C LYS A 595 -32.14 -8.87 4.40
N VAL A 596 -31.19 -8.57 5.29
CA VAL A 596 -29.92 -9.30 5.40
C VAL A 596 -30.15 -10.75 5.78
N LEU A 597 -30.98 -11.02 6.77
CA LEU A 597 -31.30 -12.40 7.22
C LEU A 597 -31.95 -13.23 6.12
N LEU A 598 -32.81 -12.62 5.30
CA LEU A 598 -33.49 -13.30 4.19
C LEU A 598 -32.62 -13.44 2.94
N SER A 599 -31.48 -12.74 2.84
CA SER A 599 -30.63 -12.75 1.67
C SER A 599 -29.93 -14.11 1.47
N LYS A 600 -29.90 -14.59 0.22
CA LYS A 600 -29.08 -15.72 -0.20
C LYS A 600 -27.76 -15.29 -0.85
N ASP A 601 -27.72 -14.08 -1.38
CA ASP A 601 -26.59 -13.56 -2.14
C ASP A 601 -26.02 -12.29 -1.48
N TYR A 602 -26.69 -11.16 -1.59
CA TYR A 602 -26.21 -9.91 -0.99
C TYR A 602 -27.35 -8.94 -0.64
N THR A 603 -26.98 -7.97 0.20
CA THR A 603 -27.84 -6.84 0.57
C THR A 603 -27.01 -5.56 0.57
N LEU A 604 -27.59 -4.46 0.08
CA LEU A 604 -27.00 -3.13 0.12
C LEU A 604 -27.72 -2.28 1.15
N ILE A 605 -26.98 -1.70 2.08
CA ILE A 605 -27.51 -0.76 3.09
C ILE A 605 -26.98 0.63 2.77
N VAL A 606 -27.86 1.49 2.25
CA VAL A 606 -27.57 2.90 2.02
C VAL A 606 -27.68 3.63 3.35
N GLY A 607 -26.58 3.99 3.95
CA GLY A 607 -26.56 4.71 5.21
C GLY A 607 -26.29 6.20 4.99
N MET A 608 -27.34 7.00 4.92
CA MET A 608 -27.24 8.45 4.81
C MET A 608 -26.52 9.07 6.02
N PRO A 609 -26.05 10.33 5.95
CA PRO A 609 -25.31 10.94 7.03
C PRO A 609 -26.07 10.94 8.35
N GLY A 610 -25.42 10.56 9.44
CA GLY A 610 -26.03 10.59 10.78
C GLY A 610 -27.05 9.50 11.09
N THR A 611 -27.30 8.55 10.19
CA THR A 611 -28.30 7.48 10.37
C THR A 611 -27.81 6.32 11.23
N GLY A 612 -26.58 6.39 11.75
CA GLY A 612 -26.05 5.37 12.67
C GLY A 612 -25.55 4.11 11.97
N LYS A 613 -24.90 4.21 10.79
CA LYS A 613 -24.31 3.09 10.06
C LYS A 613 -23.52 2.14 10.96
N THR A 614 -22.55 2.65 11.71
CA THR A 614 -21.71 1.84 12.61
C THR A 614 -22.52 1.11 13.68
N THR A 615 -23.56 1.76 14.23
CA THR A 615 -24.46 1.14 15.20
C THR A 615 -25.30 0.05 14.54
N THR A 616 -25.79 0.29 13.33
CA THR A 616 -26.54 -0.68 12.53
C THR A 616 -25.70 -1.92 12.22
N ILE A 617 -24.45 -1.73 11.79
CA ILE A 617 -23.51 -2.83 11.55
C ILE A 617 -23.25 -3.62 12.84
N CYS A 618 -22.96 -2.94 13.95
CA CYS A 618 -22.73 -3.58 15.24
C CYS A 618 -23.95 -4.42 15.66
N THR A 619 -25.14 -3.88 15.49
CA THR A 619 -26.38 -4.59 15.81
C THR A 619 -26.61 -5.78 14.88
N LEU A 620 -26.31 -5.64 13.60
CA LEU A 620 -26.37 -6.73 12.63
C LEU A 620 -25.43 -7.87 13.02
N VAL A 621 -24.17 -7.55 13.36
CA VAL A 621 -23.19 -8.55 13.81
C VAL A 621 -23.69 -9.28 15.05
N ARG A 622 -24.29 -8.57 16.01
CA ARG A 622 -24.89 -9.17 17.22
C ARG A 622 -26.02 -10.15 16.88
N ILE A 623 -26.90 -9.79 15.97
CA ILE A 623 -28.00 -10.65 15.51
C ILE A 623 -27.46 -11.89 14.80
N LEU A 624 -26.51 -11.71 13.86
CA LEU A 624 -25.90 -12.82 13.14
C LEU A 624 -25.16 -13.77 14.09
N TYR A 625 -24.43 -13.23 15.06
CA TYR A 625 -23.74 -14.01 16.09
C TYR A 625 -24.73 -14.81 16.95
N ALA A 626 -25.84 -14.19 17.39
CA ALA A 626 -26.89 -14.86 18.15
C ALA A 626 -27.56 -15.99 17.35
N CYS A 627 -27.67 -15.84 16.02
CA CYS A 627 -28.17 -16.87 15.11
C CYS A 627 -27.15 -17.99 14.81
N GLY A 628 -25.93 -17.89 15.34
CA GLY A 628 -24.87 -18.89 15.12
C GLY A 628 -24.07 -18.72 13.84
N PHE A 629 -24.26 -17.63 13.10
CA PHE A 629 -23.51 -17.35 11.87
C PHE A 629 -22.10 -16.82 12.14
N SER A 630 -21.19 -17.17 11.24
CA SER A 630 -19.84 -16.61 11.19
C SER A 630 -19.81 -15.35 10.33
N VAL A 631 -19.04 -14.34 10.77
CA VAL A 631 -19.02 -13.02 10.14
C VAL A 631 -17.58 -12.57 9.87
N LEU A 632 -17.32 -12.18 8.64
CA LEU A 632 -16.13 -11.42 8.25
C LEU A 632 -16.49 -9.94 8.18
N LEU A 633 -15.90 -9.13 9.06
CA LEU A 633 -16.10 -7.69 9.12
C LEU A 633 -14.92 -6.98 8.45
N THR A 634 -15.19 -6.11 7.48
CA THR A 634 -14.14 -5.45 6.72
C THR A 634 -14.50 -4.03 6.34
N SER A 635 -13.48 -3.22 6.10
CA SER A 635 -13.54 -1.90 5.50
C SER A 635 -12.21 -1.60 4.79
N TYR A 636 -12.12 -0.47 4.10
CA TYR A 636 -10.86 -0.06 3.48
C TYR A 636 -9.81 0.37 4.49
N THR A 637 -10.21 1.09 5.55
CA THR A 637 -9.30 1.66 6.55
C THR A 637 -9.31 0.90 7.88
N HIS A 638 -8.18 0.89 8.58
CA HIS A 638 -8.08 0.31 9.92
C HIS A 638 -9.02 0.99 10.90
N SER A 639 -9.09 2.32 10.87
CA SER A 639 -9.95 3.11 11.77
C SER A 639 -11.44 2.81 11.62
N ALA A 640 -11.91 2.57 10.41
CA ALA A 640 -13.32 2.21 10.18
C ALA A 640 -13.67 0.85 10.79
N VAL A 641 -12.79 -0.15 10.61
CA VAL A 641 -12.95 -1.46 11.25
C VAL A 641 -12.94 -1.34 12.77
N ASP A 642 -11.96 -0.63 13.31
CA ASP A 642 -11.78 -0.49 14.76
C ASP A 642 -12.93 0.27 15.43
N ASN A 643 -13.51 1.26 14.76
CA ASN A 643 -14.69 1.98 15.26
C ASN A 643 -15.91 1.07 15.46
N ILE A 644 -16.09 0.06 14.61
CA ILE A 644 -17.14 -0.93 14.77
C ILE A 644 -16.80 -1.86 15.94
N LEU A 645 -15.55 -2.32 16.01
CA LEU A 645 -15.07 -3.22 17.06
C LEU A 645 -15.13 -2.59 18.45
N LEU A 646 -14.81 -1.29 18.58
CA LEU A 646 -14.96 -0.55 19.84
C LEU A 646 -16.39 -0.57 20.38
N LYS A 647 -17.37 -0.49 19.50
CA LYS A 647 -18.78 -0.64 19.88
C LYS A 647 -19.13 -2.09 20.20
N LEU A 648 -18.66 -3.03 19.40
CA LEU A 648 -18.93 -4.45 19.55
C LEU A 648 -18.34 -5.01 20.86
N ALA A 649 -17.16 -4.56 21.26
CA ALA A 649 -16.48 -4.96 22.49
C ALA A 649 -17.32 -4.69 23.76
N LYS A 650 -18.20 -3.69 23.74
CA LYS A 650 -19.12 -3.38 24.87
C LYS A 650 -20.15 -4.48 25.12
N PHE A 651 -20.39 -5.36 24.16
CA PHE A 651 -21.39 -6.44 24.26
C PHE A 651 -20.79 -7.80 24.60
N LYS A 652 -19.49 -7.86 24.95
CA LYS A 652 -18.77 -9.09 25.33
C LYS A 652 -18.83 -10.20 24.27
N ILE A 653 -18.89 -9.84 23.00
CA ILE A 653 -18.83 -10.76 21.88
C ILE A 653 -17.36 -10.92 21.47
N GLY A 654 -16.90 -12.17 21.43
CA GLY A 654 -15.53 -12.49 21.04
C GLY A 654 -15.31 -12.29 19.54
N PHE A 655 -14.19 -11.62 19.18
CA PHE A 655 -13.75 -11.43 17.80
C PHE A 655 -12.23 -11.49 17.71
N LEU A 656 -11.73 -11.79 16.52
CA LEU A 656 -10.31 -11.77 16.20
C LEU A 656 -10.02 -10.66 15.21
N ARG A 657 -9.07 -9.78 15.54
CA ARG A 657 -8.63 -8.67 14.68
C ARG A 657 -7.34 -9.04 13.96
N LEU A 658 -7.37 -9.10 12.62
CA LEU A 658 -6.20 -9.35 11.79
C LEU A 658 -5.59 -8.03 11.31
N GLY A 659 -4.28 -7.93 11.32
CA GLY A 659 -3.52 -6.76 10.88
C GLY A 659 -2.40 -6.43 11.86
N GLN A 660 -1.59 -5.47 11.48
CA GLN A 660 -0.45 -5.01 12.30
C GLN A 660 -0.95 -4.31 13.56
N THR A 661 -0.52 -4.77 14.71
CA THR A 661 -0.93 -4.27 16.03
C THR A 661 -0.75 -2.75 16.16
N GLN A 662 0.33 -2.19 15.58
CA GLN A 662 0.64 -0.76 15.63
C GLN A 662 -0.37 0.13 14.89
N LYS A 663 -1.09 -0.43 13.90
CA LYS A 663 -2.13 0.29 13.12
C LYS A 663 -3.53 0.16 13.71
N VAL A 664 -3.67 -0.66 14.74
CA VAL A 664 -4.95 -0.94 15.39
C VAL A 664 -5.11 -0.01 16.60
N HIS A 665 -6.35 0.43 16.84
CA HIS A 665 -6.68 1.28 17.99
C HIS A 665 -6.25 0.62 19.32
N LEU A 666 -5.69 1.39 20.25
CA LEU A 666 -5.12 0.91 21.50
C LEU A 666 -6.03 -0.06 22.27
N ASP A 667 -7.32 0.28 22.41
CA ASP A 667 -8.30 -0.54 23.13
C ASP A 667 -8.63 -1.86 22.41
N ILE A 668 -8.31 -1.97 21.12
CA ILE A 668 -8.56 -3.16 20.30
C ILE A 668 -7.32 -4.02 20.16
N GLN A 669 -6.12 -3.51 20.44
CA GLN A 669 -4.86 -4.25 20.26
C GLN A 669 -4.84 -5.60 20.97
N LYS A 670 -5.43 -5.73 22.13
CA LYS A 670 -5.55 -7.00 22.88
C LYS A 670 -6.34 -8.11 22.14
N PHE A 671 -7.12 -7.75 21.12
CA PHE A 671 -7.86 -8.69 20.28
C PHE A 671 -7.15 -8.97 18.96
N THR A 672 -5.98 -8.40 18.74
CA THR A 672 -5.19 -8.71 17.54
C THR A 672 -4.67 -10.12 17.62
N GLU A 673 -4.56 -10.79 16.46
CA GLU A 673 -4.05 -12.13 16.37
C GLU A 673 -2.65 -12.25 17.03
N GLU A 674 -1.77 -11.29 16.74
CA GLU A 674 -0.42 -11.24 17.28
C GLU A 674 -0.41 -11.25 18.82
N GLU A 675 -1.23 -10.39 19.44
CA GLU A 675 -1.30 -10.28 20.89
C GLU A 675 -2.00 -11.49 21.54
N VAL A 676 -3.02 -12.03 20.89
CA VAL A 676 -3.69 -13.25 21.34
C VAL A 676 -2.75 -14.46 21.25
N CYS A 677 -1.98 -14.59 20.15
CA CYS A 677 -0.98 -15.65 20.03
C CYS A 677 0.11 -15.54 21.10
N ARG A 678 0.53 -14.31 21.41
CA ARG A 678 1.54 -14.07 22.46
C ARG A 678 0.98 -14.41 23.86
N SER A 679 -0.21 -13.95 24.17
CA SER A 679 -0.83 -14.16 25.50
C SER A 679 -1.18 -15.62 25.76
N LYS A 680 -1.54 -16.38 24.73
CA LYS A 680 -1.85 -17.82 24.83
C LYS A 680 -0.63 -18.72 24.59
N SER A 681 0.55 -18.15 24.31
CA SER A 681 1.79 -18.91 24.03
C SER A 681 1.57 -20.01 22.98
N ILE A 682 1.05 -19.61 21.79
CA ILE A 682 0.80 -20.56 20.70
C ILE A 682 2.13 -21.09 20.16
N THR A 683 2.38 -22.40 20.35
CA THR A 683 3.62 -23.09 19.94
C THR A 683 3.35 -24.31 19.04
N SER A 684 2.09 -24.60 18.76
CA SER A 684 1.72 -25.72 17.88
C SER A 684 0.63 -25.36 16.90
N LEU A 685 0.61 -26.09 15.78
CA LEU A 685 -0.41 -25.93 14.75
C LEU A 685 -1.83 -26.20 15.30
N ALA A 686 -1.99 -27.19 16.17
CA ALA A 686 -3.28 -27.52 16.77
C ALA A 686 -3.85 -26.35 17.60
N LEU A 687 -3.02 -25.67 18.39
CA LEU A 687 -3.41 -24.49 19.16
C LEU A 687 -3.80 -23.32 18.25
N LEU A 688 -3.11 -23.14 17.12
CA LEU A 688 -3.43 -22.13 16.14
C LEU A 688 -4.77 -22.42 15.45
N GLU A 689 -5.01 -23.68 15.08
CA GLU A 689 -6.28 -24.11 14.50
C GLU A 689 -7.45 -23.92 15.47
N GLU A 690 -7.26 -24.24 16.74
CA GLU A 690 -8.24 -24.00 17.79
C GLU A 690 -8.55 -22.50 17.91
N LEU A 691 -7.53 -21.65 17.93
CA LEU A 691 -7.69 -20.20 17.96
C LEU A 691 -8.55 -19.71 16.80
N TYR A 692 -8.24 -20.13 15.59
CA TYR A 692 -8.98 -19.69 14.41
C TYR A 692 -10.42 -20.24 14.39
N ASN A 693 -10.64 -21.47 14.83
CA ASN A 693 -11.96 -22.08 14.85
C ASN A 693 -12.86 -21.53 15.95
N SER A 694 -12.29 -21.12 17.08
CA SER A 694 -13.04 -20.59 18.22
C SER A 694 -13.68 -19.21 17.96
N HIS A 695 -13.13 -18.44 17.01
CA HIS A 695 -13.65 -17.11 16.69
C HIS A 695 -14.60 -17.14 15.49
N ARG A 696 -15.90 -16.90 15.71
CA ARG A 696 -16.88 -16.76 14.63
C ARG A 696 -16.82 -15.40 13.94
N ILE A 697 -16.33 -14.38 14.61
CA ILE A 697 -16.19 -13.03 14.06
C ILE A 697 -14.71 -12.76 13.85
N VAL A 698 -14.35 -12.44 12.62
CA VAL A 698 -13.01 -12.02 12.22
C VAL A 698 -13.10 -10.67 11.54
N ALA A 699 -12.23 -9.75 11.89
CA ALA A 699 -12.22 -8.40 11.36
C ALA A 699 -10.84 -8.07 10.75
N THR A 700 -10.86 -7.51 9.55
CA THR A 700 -9.65 -7.07 8.82
C THR A 700 -9.97 -5.94 7.85
N THR A 701 -8.94 -5.37 7.22
CA THR A 701 -9.16 -4.46 6.08
C THR A 701 -9.35 -5.27 4.78
N CYS A 702 -9.97 -4.66 3.77
CA CYS A 702 -10.13 -5.30 2.45
C CYS A 702 -8.79 -5.71 1.81
N MET A 703 -7.70 -5.05 2.16
CA MET A 703 -6.35 -5.39 1.71
C MET A 703 -5.68 -6.49 2.56
N GLY A 704 -6.25 -6.84 3.71
CA GLY A 704 -5.70 -7.84 4.64
C GLY A 704 -6.10 -9.29 4.34
N ILE A 705 -6.64 -9.57 3.17
CA ILE A 705 -7.20 -10.87 2.78
C ILE A 705 -6.18 -11.95 2.43
N ASN A 706 -4.90 -11.59 2.33
CA ASN A 706 -3.82 -12.57 2.06
C ASN A 706 -3.39 -13.33 3.34
N HIS A 707 -4.12 -13.12 4.43
CA HIS A 707 -3.84 -13.78 5.69
C HIS A 707 -4.12 -15.30 5.60
N PRO A 708 -3.29 -16.16 6.22
CA PRO A 708 -3.42 -17.63 6.17
C PRO A 708 -4.79 -18.16 6.60
N ILE A 709 -5.50 -17.51 7.51
CA ILE A 709 -6.83 -17.92 7.97
C ILE A 709 -7.81 -18.14 6.82
N PHE A 710 -7.71 -17.32 5.76
CA PHE A 710 -8.63 -17.36 4.62
C PHE A 710 -8.38 -18.53 3.66
N SER A 711 -7.29 -19.28 3.82
CA SER A 711 -7.04 -20.48 3.02
C SER A 711 -8.00 -21.62 3.34
N ARG A 712 -8.47 -21.70 4.59
CA ARG A 712 -9.31 -22.80 5.09
C ARG A 712 -10.62 -22.36 5.74
N LYS A 713 -10.72 -21.10 6.19
CA LYS A 713 -11.91 -20.58 6.86
C LYS A 713 -12.78 -19.78 5.89
N THR A 714 -14.06 -20.14 5.83
CA THR A 714 -15.09 -19.39 5.12
C THR A 714 -16.14 -18.89 6.10
N PHE A 715 -16.82 -17.81 5.75
CA PHE A 715 -17.79 -17.15 6.60
C PHE A 715 -19.19 -17.22 6.01
N ASP A 716 -20.21 -17.19 6.85
CA ASP A 716 -21.58 -17.13 6.36
C ASP A 716 -21.92 -15.76 5.79
N PHE A 717 -21.40 -14.70 6.40
CA PHE A 717 -21.55 -13.32 5.95
C PHE A 717 -20.25 -12.57 5.92
N CYS A 718 -20.06 -11.74 4.88
CA CYS A 718 -19.06 -10.68 4.86
C CYS A 718 -19.78 -9.33 4.90
N ILE A 719 -19.39 -8.47 5.82
CA ILE A 719 -19.88 -7.10 5.93
C ILE A 719 -18.77 -6.15 5.55
N VAL A 720 -19.01 -5.32 4.54
CA VAL A 720 -18.07 -4.31 4.07
C VAL A 720 -18.60 -2.93 4.41
N ASP A 721 -17.96 -2.25 5.34
CA ASP A 721 -18.30 -0.86 5.68
C ASP A 721 -17.59 0.13 4.75
N GLU A 722 -18.22 1.29 4.56
CA GLU A 722 -17.76 2.34 3.63
C GLU A 722 -17.51 1.82 2.20
N ALA A 723 -18.33 0.87 1.75
CA ALA A 723 -18.17 0.17 0.47
C ALA A 723 -18.26 1.11 -0.75
N SER A 724 -18.91 2.25 -0.62
CA SER A 724 -19.00 3.26 -1.69
C SER A 724 -17.67 3.96 -2.01
N GLN A 725 -16.68 3.88 -1.13
CA GLN A 725 -15.34 4.46 -1.31
C GLN A 725 -14.30 3.44 -1.79
N ILE A 726 -14.66 2.18 -1.91
CA ILE A 726 -13.75 1.10 -2.24
C ILE A 726 -13.87 0.79 -3.73
N SER A 727 -12.73 0.72 -4.43
CA SER A 727 -12.72 0.30 -5.84
C SER A 727 -13.21 -1.14 -5.96
N GLN A 728 -13.83 -1.48 -7.10
CA GLN A 728 -14.42 -2.81 -7.29
C GLN A 728 -13.41 -3.95 -7.04
N PRO A 729 -12.19 -3.95 -7.62
CA PRO A 729 -11.24 -5.04 -7.41
C PRO A 729 -10.79 -5.21 -5.95
N VAL A 730 -10.72 -4.12 -5.18
CA VAL A 730 -10.39 -4.19 -3.74
C VAL A 730 -11.55 -4.75 -2.94
N CYS A 731 -12.78 -4.31 -3.25
CA CYS A 731 -13.99 -4.78 -2.56
C CYS A 731 -14.26 -6.27 -2.79
N LEU A 732 -13.88 -6.80 -3.96
CA LEU A 732 -14.02 -8.22 -4.30
C LEU A 732 -13.27 -9.15 -3.34
N GLY A 733 -12.10 -8.73 -2.84
CA GLY A 733 -11.20 -9.58 -2.07
C GLY A 733 -11.86 -10.35 -0.94
N PRO A 734 -12.46 -9.69 0.05
CA PRO A 734 -13.11 -10.38 1.16
C PRO A 734 -14.35 -11.20 0.74
N LEU A 735 -14.99 -10.87 -0.38
CA LEU A 735 -16.21 -11.55 -0.82
C LEU A 735 -15.96 -13.01 -1.23
N PHE A 736 -14.76 -13.35 -1.67
CA PHE A 736 -14.40 -14.74 -2.01
C PHE A 736 -14.48 -15.70 -0.83
N PHE A 737 -14.46 -15.19 0.39
CA PHE A 737 -14.39 -15.99 1.62
C PHE A 737 -15.73 -16.05 2.37
N SER A 738 -16.82 -15.64 1.74
CA SER A 738 -18.14 -15.64 2.34
C SER A 738 -19.22 -16.20 1.41
N LYS A 739 -20.26 -16.78 2.01
CA LYS A 739 -21.42 -17.29 1.27
C LYS A 739 -22.33 -16.15 0.81
N ARG A 740 -22.45 -15.10 1.62
CA ARG A 740 -23.30 -13.92 1.41
C ARG A 740 -22.55 -12.68 1.84
N PHE A 741 -22.90 -11.54 1.27
CA PHE A 741 -22.26 -10.29 1.66
C PHE A 741 -23.23 -9.13 1.82
N VAL A 742 -22.85 -8.20 2.67
CA VAL A 742 -23.56 -6.95 2.93
C VAL A 742 -22.62 -5.80 2.68
N LEU A 743 -22.98 -4.93 1.74
CA LEU A 743 -22.25 -3.70 1.48
C LEU A 743 -22.98 -2.53 2.15
N VAL A 744 -22.27 -1.80 3.00
CA VAL A 744 -22.79 -0.63 3.69
C VAL A 744 -22.03 0.59 3.20
N GLY A 745 -22.74 1.62 2.78
CA GLY A 745 -22.13 2.83 2.26
C GLY A 745 -23.14 3.91 1.89
N ASP A 746 -22.63 4.96 1.29
CA ASP A 746 -23.43 6.06 0.75
C ASP A 746 -22.78 6.58 -0.52
N HIS A 747 -23.35 6.26 -1.67
CA HIS A 747 -22.83 6.68 -2.97
C HIS A 747 -22.98 8.17 -3.23
N GLN A 748 -23.75 8.88 -2.39
CA GLN A 748 -23.88 10.34 -2.41
C GLN A 748 -22.76 11.04 -1.61
N GLN A 749 -21.89 10.29 -0.94
CA GLN A 749 -20.65 10.73 -0.34
C GLN A 749 -19.46 10.42 -1.25
N LEU A 750 -18.24 10.41 -0.74
CA LEU A 750 -17.05 10.26 -1.58
C LEU A 750 -17.01 8.92 -2.34
N PRO A 751 -16.63 8.94 -3.62
CA PRO A 751 -16.35 7.75 -4.41
C PRO A 751 -14.93 7.23 -4.13
N PRO A 752 -14.54 6.09 -4.71
CA PRO A 752 -13.13 5.67 -4.71
C PRO A 752 -12.21 6.76 -5.26
N LEU A 753 -11.08 6.96 -4.58
CA LEU A 753 -10.08 7.95 -5.00
C LEU A 753 -9.34 7.44 -6.25
N VAL A 754 -9.36 8.24 -7.31
CA VAL A 754 -8.66 7.97 -8.57
C VAL A 754 -7.87 9.22 -8.95
N LEU A 755 -6.56 9.07 -9.13
CA LEU A 755 -5.64 10.17 -9.47
C LEU A 755 -5.45 10.35 -10.97
N ASN A 756 -5.58 9.28 -11.75
CA ASN A 756 -5.43 9.30 -13.18
C ASN A 756 -6.73 9.75 -13.86
N HIS A 757 -6.66 10.81 -14.67
CA HIS A 757 -7.85 11.37 -15.34
C HIS A 757 -8.44 10.39 -16.36
N GLU A 758 -7.61 9.65 -17.09
CA GLU A 758 -8.06 8.69 -18.09
C GLU A 758 -8.72 7.48 -17.43
N ALA A 759 -8.13 6.94 -16.37
CA ALA A 759 -8.72 5.86 -15.58
C ALA A 759 -10.07 6.28 -14.98
N LYS A 760 -10.17 7.54 -14.52
CA LYS A 760 -11.43 8.10 -14.03
C LYS A 760 -12.48 8.19 -15.13
N ALA A 761 -12.11 8.64 -16.33
CA ALA A 761 -12.99 8.72 -17.48
C ALA A 761 -13.48 7.34 -17.95
N LEU A 762 -12.65 6.30 -17.79
CA LEU A 762 -13.00 4.91 -18.07
C LEU A 762 -13.94 4.27 -17.03
N GLY A 763 -14.19 4.95 -15.91
CA GLY A 763 -15.14 4.50 -14.88
C GLY A 763 -14.50 3.88 -13.63
N MET A 764 -13.19 4.09 -13.39
CA MET A 764 -12.49 3.53 -12.22
C MET A 764 -13.07 4.04 -10.88
N SER A 765 -13.72 5.19 -10.85
CA SER A 765 -14.36 5.75 -9.66
C SER A 765 -15.71 5.11 -9.32
N GLU A 766 -16.22 4.18 -10.14
CA GLU A 766 -17.43 3.44 -9.82
C GLU A 766 -17.14 2.35 -8.79
N SER A 767 -17.71 2.47 -7.58
CA SER A 767 -17.60 1.43 -6.56
C SER A 767 -18.48 0.22 -6.88
N LEU A 768 -18.16 -0.92 -6.26
CA LEU A 768 -19.02 -2.11 -6.34
C LEU A 768 -20.41 -1.83 -5.74
N PHE A 769 -20.47 -1.00 -4.69
CA PHE A 769 -21.72 -0.55 -4.08
C PHE A 769 -22.62 0.17 -5.11
N LYS A 770 -22.04 1.14 -5.84
CA LYS A 770 -22.78 1.89 -6.87
C LYS A 770 -23.21 0.98 -8.02
N ARG A 771 -22.36 0.06 -8.44
CA ARG A 771 -22.63 -0.88 -9.52
C ARG A 771 -23.82 -1.81 -9.18
N LEU A 772 -23.87 -2.37 -7.98
CA LEU A 772 -24.92 -3.29 -7.56
C LEU A 772 -26.22 -2.62 -7.13
N GLU A 773 -26.24 -1.31 -6.89
CA GLU A 773 -27.44 -0.54 -6.52
C GLU A 773 -28.53 -0.57 -7.59
N GLN A 774 -28.22 -0.96 -8.81
CA GLN A 774 -29.18 -1.15 -9.89
C GLN A 774 -30.26 -2.19 -9.51
N ASN A 775 -29.89 -3.21 -8.71
CA ASN A 775 -30.83 -4.20 -8.18
C ASN A 775 -31.58 -3.65 -6.97
N LYS A 776 -32.65 -2.90 -7.20
CA LYS A 776 -33.41 -2.22 -6.14
C LYS A 776 -33.98 -3.17 -5.07
N ASN A 777 -34.22 -4.43 -5.43
CA ASN A 777 -34.69 -5.45 -4.49
C ASN A 777 -33.70 -5.76 -3.38
N ALA A 778 -32.39 -5.51 -3.60
CA ALA A 778 -31.36 -5.75 -2.59
C ALA A 778 -31.07 -4.52 -1.71
N VAL A 779 -31.65 -3.36 -2.01
CA VAL A 779 -31.31 -2.09 -1.40
C VAL A 779 -32.24 -1.78 -0.24
N VAL A 780 -31.69 -1.36 0.90
CA VAL A 780 -32.38 -0.78 2.04
C VAL A 780 -31.74 0.56 2.36
N GLN A 781 -32.58 1.59 2.55
CA GLN A 781 -32.13 2.94 2.87
C GLN A 781 -32.37 3.25 4.36
N LEU A 782 -31.32 3.70 5.05
CA LEU A 782 -31.43 4.25 6.39
C LEU A 782 -31.67 5.75 6.26
N THR A 783 -32.88 6.20 6.58
CA THR A 783 -33.35 7.57 6.38
C THR A 783 -33.45 8.40 7.66
N VAL A 784 -33.50 7.74 8.82
CA VAL A 784 -33.64 8.40 10.12
C VAL A 784 -32.28 8.75 10.69
N GLN A 785 -31.97 10.04 10.80
CA GLN A 785 -30.69 10.54 11.29
C GLN A 785 -30.76 11.05 12.74
N TYR A 786 -29.64 10.95 13.46
CA TYR A 786 -29.50 11.31 14.88
C TYR A 786 -28.33 12.27 15.16
N ARG A 787 -27.80 12.88 14.12
CA ARG A 787 -26.60 13.75 14.19
C ARG A 787 -26.96 15.23 14.14
N MET A 788 -27.64 15.62 13.06
CA MET A 788 -27.75 17.03 12.65
C MET A 788 -29.02 17.69 13.16
N ASN A 789 -28.90 18.96 13.54
CA ASN A 789 -30.04 19.86 13.65
C ASN A 789 -30.84 19.88 12.34
N SER A 790 -32.15 20.09 12.43
CA SER A 790 -33.06 20.05 11.28
C SER A 790 -32.71 21.05 10.16
N LYS A 791 -32.21 22.25 10.52
CA LYS A 791 -31.78 23.25 9.54
C LYS A 791 -30.51 22.84 8.79
N ILE A 792 -29.55 22.19 9.48
CA ILE A 792 -28.36 21.63 8.82
C ILE A 792 -28.76 20.46 7.93
N MET A 793 -29.62 19.57 8.39
CA MET A 793 -30.13 18.45 7.61
C MET A 793 -30.86 18.93 6.35
N SER A 794 -31.63 20.03 6.41
CA SER A 794 -32.37 20.56 5.27
C SER A 794 -31.48 20.93 4.09
N LEU A 795 -30.26 21.37 4.34
CA LEU A 795 -29.29 21.69 3.29
C LEU A 795 -28.96 20.45 2.45
N SER A 796 -28.58 19.37 3.11
CA SER A 796 -28.23 18.12 2.43
C SER A 796 -29.45 17.44 1.81
N ASN A 797 -30.63 17.54 2.43
CA ASN A 797 -31.87 17.05 1.85
C ASN A 797 -32.20 17.73 0.53
N LYS A 798 -32.05 19.07 0.48
CA LYS A 798 -32.37 19.84 -0.72
C LYS A 798 -31.34 19.66 -1.82
N LEU A 799 -30.07 19.53 -1.46
CA LEU A 799 -28.98 19.43 -2.44
C LEU A 799 -28.77 17.99 -2.95
N THR A 800 -29.03 16.99 -2.14
CA THR A 800 -28.53 15.62 -2.39
C THR A 800 -29.57 14.53 -2.15
N TYR A 801 -30.27 14.54 -0.99
CA TYR A 801 -31.09 13.40 -0.55
C TYR A 801 -32.58 13.53 -0.86
N GLU A 802 -32.99 14.53 -1.60
CA GLU A 802 -34.36 14.71 -2.12
C GLU A 802 -35.45 14.66 -1.04
N GLY A 803 -35.14 15.16 0.16
CA GLY A 803 -36.10 15.17 1.27
C GLY A 803 -36.25 13.83 2.00
N LYS A 804 -35.41 12.83 1.73
CA LYS A 804 -35.52 11.48 2.32
C LYS A 804 -35.02 11.39 3.77
N LEU A 805 -34.14 12.32 4.22
CA LEU A 805 -33.64 12.35 5.58
C LEU A 805 -34.72 12.90 6.53
N GLU A 806 -34.88 12.20 7.66
CA GLU A 806 -35.79 12.57 8.73
C GLU A 806 -35.04 12.62 10.07
N CYS A 807 -35.38 13.56 10.95
CA CYS A 807 -34.80 13.59 12.29
C CYS A 807 -35.40 12.49 13.16
N GLY A 808 -34.56 11.79 13.92
CA GLY A 808 -34.97 10.67 14.78
C GLY A 808 -35.77 11.07 16.02
N SER A 809 -35.72 12.34 16.41
CA SER A 809 -36.50 12.91 17.53
C SER A 809 -36.50 14.43 17.45
N ASP A 810 -37.47 15.04 18.11
CA ASP A 810 -37.57 16.51 18.23
C ASP A 810 -36.36 17.09 18.98
N ARG A 811 -35.78 16.33 19.90
CA ARG A 811 -34.54 16.70 20.57
C ARG A 811 -33.37 16.87 19.60
N VAL A 812 -33.23 15.99 18.64
CA VAL A 812 -32.19 16.10 17.59
C VAL A 812 -32.53 17.24 16.64
N ALA A 813 -33.77 17.33 16.22
CA ALA A 813 -34.21 18.35 15.27
C ALA A 813 -33.95 19.79 15.76
N ASN A 814 -34.16 20.01 17.07
CA ASN A 814 -34.04 21.32 17.72
C ASN A 814 -32.75 21.47 18.55
N ALA A 815 -31.79 20.54 18.41
CA ALA A 815 -30.55 20.60 19.15
C ALA A 815 -29.71 21.84 18.71
N VAL A 816 -29.32 22.64 19.68
CA VAL A 816 -28.48 23.83 19.51
C VAL A 816 -27.17 23.66 20.28
N ILE A 817 -26.17 24.46 19.90
CA ILE A 817 -24.89 24.48 20.60
C ILE A 817 -25.05 24.99 22.04
N ASN A 818 -24.41 24.33 22.98
CA ASN A 818 -24.37 24.79 24.38
C ASN A 818 -23.11 25.66 24.58
N LEU A 819 -23.33 26.92 24.89
CA LEU A 819 -22.29 27.92 25.16
C LEU A 819 -22.50 28.54 26.56
N PRO A 820 -21.99 27.89 27.61
CA PRO A 820 -22.30 28.30 28.99
C PRO A 820 -21.83 29.72 29.33
N ASN A 821 -20.74 30.19 28.72
CA ASN A 821 -20.18 31.52 28.96
C ASN A 821 -20.59 32.56 27.91
N PHE A 822 -21.58 32.26 27.09
CA PHE A 822 -21.95 33.13 25.95
C PHE A 822 -22.34 34.56 26.36
N LYS A 823 -23.05 34.73 27.48
CA LYS A 823 -23.44 36.08 27.98
C LYS A 823 -22.24 36.97 28.28
N ALA A 824 -21.19 36.40 28.88
CA ALA A 824 -19.96 37.14 29.19
C ALA A 824 -19.19 37.51 27.93
N VAL A 825 -19.08 36.55 26.98
CA VAL A 825 -18.41 36.78 25.70
C VAL A 825 -19.20 37.79 24.84
N LYS A 826 -20.53 37.77 24.88
CA LYS A 826 -21.35 38.75 24.20
C LYS A 826 -21.08 40.17 24.68
N LEU A 827 -20.99 40.39 25.99
CA LEU A 827 -20.64 41.71 26.58
C LEU A 827 -19.21 42.14 26.17
N GLU A 828 -18.27 41.18 26.09
CA GLU A 828 -16.92 41.48 25.61
C GLU A 828 -16.91 41.90 24.14
N LEU A 829 -17.67 41.20 23.29
CA LEU A 829 -17.82 41.54 21.87
C LEU A 829 -18.49 42.91 21.67
N GLU A 830 -19.51 43.24 22.48
CA GLU A 830 -20.18 44.54 22.49
C GLU A 830 -19.24 45.68 22.87
N PHE A 831 -18.25 45.43 23.69
CA PHE A 831 -17.24 46.42 24.11
C PHE A 831 -16.19 46.67 23.01
N TYR A 832 -15.77 45.64 22.26
CA TYR A 832 -14.70 45.76 21.27
C TYR A 832 -15.19 46.12 19.86
N ALA A 833 -16.40 45.79 19.53
CA ALA A 833 -17.03 46.14 18.27
C ALA A 833 -18.41 46.72 18.59
N ASP A 834 -18.82 47.77 17.92
CA ASP A 834 -20.20 48.20 18.02
C ASP A 834 -21.09 47.08 17.51
N TYR A 835 -21.45 46.16 18.45
CA TYR A 835 -22.14 44.87 18.18
C TYR A 835 -23.46 45.11 17.49
N SER A 836 -24.08 46.28 17.74
CA SER A 836 -25.29 46.74 17.10
C SER A 836 -25.07 47.07 15.61
N GLU A 837 -23.88 47.51 15.23
CA GLU A 837 -23.51 47.83 13.84
C GLU A 837 -22.94 46.62 13.07
N ASN A 838 -22.65 45.47 13.74
CA ASN A 838 -22.11 44.27 13.17
C ASN A 838 -23.09 43.07 13.24
N PRO A 839 -24.17 43.05 12.46
CA PRO A 839 -25.24 42.04 12.56
C PRO A 839 -24.72 40.61 12.26
N TRP A 840 -23.59 40.46 11.55
CA TRP A 840 -22.98 39.18 11.27
C TRP A 840 -22.49 38.48 12.57
N MET A 841 -21.92 39.25 13.53
CA MET A 841 -21.48 38.68 14.82
C MET A 841 -22.68 38.15 15.62
N ILE A 842 -23.79 38.88 15.66
CA ILE A 842 -25.02 38.42 16.30
C ILE A 842 -25.46 37.08 15.67
N GLY A 843 -25.50 37.04 14.33
CA GLY A 843 -25.95 35.85 13.62
C GLY A 843 -25.04 34.63 13.85
N VAL A 844 -23.73 34.82 13.80
CA VAL A 844 -22.76 33.72 13.91
C VAL A 844 -22.70 33.12 15.32
N PHE A 845 -22.69 33.96 16.36
CA PHE A 845 -22.52 33.46 17.73
C PHE A 845 -23.83 33.09 18.42
N GLU A 846 -24.98 33.52 17.88
CA GLU A 846 -26.28 33.13 18.43
C GLU A 846 -26.49 31.60 18.36
N PRO A 847 -26.71 30.91 19.50
CA PRO A 847 -26.89 29.46 19.51
C PRO A 847 -28.07 28.96 18.66
N ASN A 848 -29.12 29.76 18.55
CA ASN A 848 -30.33 29.39 17.81
C ASN A 848 -30.20 29.49 16.28
N ASN A 849 -29.05 29.94 15.78
CA ASN A 849 -28.72 29.99 14.36
C ASN A 849 -27.78 28.81 13.98
N PRO A 850 -28.30 27.64 13.65
CA PRO A 850 -27.45 26.47 13.35
C PRO A 850 -26.63 26.58 12.07
N VAL A 851 -27.06 27.41 11.11
CA VAL A 851 -26.39 27.57 9.82
C VAL A 851 -26.13 29.06 9.57
N CYS A 852 -24.89 29.40 9.24
CA CYS A 852 -24.49 30.75 8.85
C CYS A 852 -23.49 30.68 7.69
N PHE A 853 -23.63 31.58 6.72
CA PHE A 853 -22.63 31.79 5.67
C PHE A 853 -22.09 33.21 5.78
N LEU A 854 -20.76 33.31 5.95
CA LEU A 854 -20.06 34.60 6.01
C LEU A 854 -19.49 34.93 4.63
N ASN A 855 -20.02 35.99 4.02
CA ASN A 855 -19.59 36.45 2.71
C ASN A 855 -18.42 37.43 2.83
N THR A 856 -17.28 37.06 2.26
CA THR A 856 -16.04 37.83 2.28
C THR A 856 -15.92 38.78 1.06
N ASP A 857 -16.93 38.94 0.22
CA ASP A 857 -16.84 39.70 -1.01
C ASP A 857 -16.42 41.18 -0.80
N LYS A 858 -16.92 41.82 0.27
CA LYS A 858 -16.61 43.21 0.62
C LYS A 858 -15.29 43.36 1.44
N VAL A 859 -14.74 42.27 1.93
CA VAL A 859 -13.47 42.24 2.62
C VAL A 859 -12.38 41.85 1.62
N PRO A 860 -11.24 42.59 1.54
CA PRO A 860 -10.11 42.15 0.73
C PRO A 860 -9.55 40.86 1.30
N ALA A 861 -10.01 39.76 0.71
CA ALA A 861 -9.60 38.40 1.06
C ALA A 861 -9.07 37.70 -0.18
N PRO A 862 -7.97 38.18 -0.81
CA PRO A 862 -7.45 37.61 -2.03
C PRO A 862 -6.87 36.20 -1.77
N GLU A 863 -7.13 35.30 -2.70
CA GLU A 863 -6.45 34.01 -2.72
C GLU A 863 -4.98 34.18 -3.12
N GLN A 864 -4.11 33.37 -2.53
CA GLN A 864 -2.70 33.28 -2.88
C GLN A 864 -2.45 31.90 -3.52
N VAL A 865 -1.92 31.93 -4.73
CA VAL A 865 -1.60 30.71 -5.49
C VAL A 865 -0.09 30.56 -5.53
N GLU A 866 0.45 29.55 -4.86
CA GLU A 866 1.87 29.21 -4.81
C GLU A 866 2.10 27.81 -5.36
N LYS A 867 3.38 27.44 -5.60
CA LYS A 867 3.75 26.10 -6.11
C LYS A 867 3.22 24.93 -5.25
N GLY A 868 2.83 25.18 -4.01
CA GLY A 868 2.29 24.17 -3.06
C GLY A 868 0.77 24.13 -2.93
N GLY A 869 0.01 25.06 -3.59
CA GLY A 869 -1.45 25.07 -3.48
C GLY A 869 -2.06 26.46 -3.41
N VAL A 870 -3.31 26.51 -2.94
CA VAL A 870 -4.07 27.75 -2.80
C VAL A 870 -4.34 28.02 -1.32
N SER A 871 -4.19 29.26 -0.91
CA SER A 871 -4.47 29.72 0.46
C SER A 871 -5.15 31.08 0.48
N ASN A 872 -5.77 31.41 1.61
CA ASN A 872 -6.40 32.69 1.89
C ASN A 872 -6.17 33.07 3.33
N ILE A 873 -5.24 33.99 3.56
CA ILE A 873 -4.80 34.39 4.89
C ILE A 873 -5.92 35.05 5.68
N THR A 874 -6.75 35.88 5.02
CA THR A 874 -7.86 36.58 5.66
C THR A 874 -8.91 35.59 6.16
N GLU A 875 -9.29 34.61 5.33
CA GLU A 875 -10.20 33.55 5.76
C GLU A 875 -9.61 32.73 6.90
N ALA A 876 -8.30 32.41 6.86
CA ALA A 876 -7.62 31.69 7.94
C ALA A 876 -7.67 32.45 9.27
N LYS A 877 -7.41 33.75 9.27
CA LYS A 877 -7.51 34.61 10.45
C LYS A 877 -8.94 34.67 11.01
N LEU A 878 -9.94 34.79 10.14
CA LEU A 878 -11.34 34.76 10.54
C LEU A 878 -11.73 33.43 11.19
N ILE A 879 -11.30 32.31 10.64
CA ILE A 879 -11.53 30.97 11.21
C ILE A 879 -10.92 30.86 12.62
N VAL A 880 -9.69 31.33 12.80
CA VAL A 880 -9.01 31.32 14.11
C VAL A 880 -9.73 32.24 15.11
N PHE A 881 -10.16 33.41 14.68
CA PHE A 881 -10.96 34.32 15.50
C PHE A 881 -12.26 33.66 15.97
N LEU A 882 -13.05 33.11 15.05
CA LEU A 882 -14.31 32.44 15.37
C LEU A 882 -14.08 31.27 16.34
N THR A 883 -13.04 30.46 16.10
CA THR A 883 -12.65 29.36 16.98
C THR A 883 -12.34 29.86 18.39
N SER A 884 -11.57 30.93 18.51
CA SER A 884 -11.21 31.53 19.80
C SER A 884 -12.44 31.99 20.58
N VAL A 885 -13.37 32.64 19.91
CA VAL A 885 -14.62 33.15 20.53
C VAL A 885 -15.49 31.97 21.01
N PHE A 886 -15.63 30.89 20.23
CA PHE A 886 -16.38 29.72 20.68
C PHE A 886 -15.76 29.02 21.87
N ILE A 887 -14.43 28.95 21.94
CA ILE A 887 -13.72 28.36 23.08
C ILE A 887 -13.90 29.23 24.32
N LYS A 888 -13.77 30.54 24.20
CA LYS A 888 -14.07 31.51 25.31
C LYS A 888 -15.53 31.39 25.77
N ALA A 889 -16.46 31.15 24.82
CA ALA A 889 -17.88 30.94 25.14
C ALA A 889 -18.15 29.61 25.87
N GLY A 890 -17.12 28.77 26.05
CA GLY A 890 -17.20 27.54 26.81
C GLY A 890 -17.29 26.26 25.94
N CYS A 891 -17.09 26.36 24.63
CA CYS A 891 -16.99 25.20 23.76
C CYS A 891 -15.61 24.52 23.93
N LYS A 892 -15.59 23.20 24.03
CA LYS A 892 -14.33 22.46 24.10
C LYS A 892 -13.63 22.45 22.74
N PRO A 893 -12.30 22.59 22.68
CA PRO A 893 -11.55 22.49 21.42
C PRO A 893 -11.84 21.19 20.65
N SER A 894 -12.06 20.08 21.36
CA SER A 894 -12.41 18.77 20.78
C SER A 894 -13.76 18.74 20.06
N ASP A 895 -14.66 19.67 20.37
CA ASP A 895 -15.99 19.75 19.79
C ASP A 895 -16.07 20.67 18.56
N ILE A 896 -14.95 21.32 18.22
CA ILE A 896 -14.81 22.18 17.06
C ILE A 896 -14.00 21.47 15.97
N GLY A 897 -14.46 21.56 14.74
CA GLY A 897 -13.76 21.06 13.56
C GLY A 897 -13.64 22.11 12.49
N ILE A 898 -12.48 22.15 11.84
CA ILE A 898 -12.20 23.09 10.75
C ILE A 898 -11.93 22.28 9.49
N ILE A 899 -12.61 22.62 8.40
CA ILE A 899 -12.50 21.96 7.11
C ILE A 899 -12.05 22.97 6.06
N ALA A 900 -11.01 22.63 5.30
CA ALA A 900 -10.57 23.37 4.14
C ALA A 900 -10.24 22.43 2.97
N PRO A 901 -10.45 22.85 1.71
CA PRO A 901 -10.18 22.02 0.55
C PRO A 901 -8.69 21.88 0.22
N TYR A 902 -7.84 22.82 0.66
CA TYR A 902 -6.43 22.89 0.29
C TYR A 902 -5.50 22.72 1.50
N ARG A 903 -4.46 21.89 1.33
CA ARG A 903 -3.48 21.60 2.40
C ARG A 903 -2.74 22.83 2.88
N GLN A 904 -2.45 23.77 1.99
CA GLN A 904 -1.75 25.00 2.36
C GLN A 904 -2.58 25.85 3.31
N GLN A 905 -3.90 25.94 3.08
CA GLN A 905 -4.81 26.60 4.01
C GLN A 905 -4.82 25.93 5.39
N LEU A 906 -4.80 24.60 5.44
CA LEU A 906 -4.73 23.86 6.70
C LEU A 906 -3.44 24.18 7.46
N LYS A 907 -2.31 24.27 6.76
CA LYS A 907 -1.03 24.61 7.37
C LYS A 907 -1.09 25.99 8.00
N ILE A 908 -1.55 27.01 7.26
CA ILE A 908 -1.68 28.37 7.78
C ILE A 908 -2.60 28.43 9.00
N ILE A 909 -3.73 27.74 8.96
CA ILE A 909 -4.66 27.69 10.10
C ILE A 909 -3.98 27.03 11.32
N ASN A 910 -3.29 25.92 11.12
CA ASN A 910 -2.58 25.24 12.22
C ASN A 910 -1.46 26.11 12.81
N ASP A 911 -0.70 26.82 11.98
CA ASP A 911 0.35 27.73 12.42
C ASP A 911 -0.24 28.87 13.26
N LEU A 912 -1.34 29.47 12.82
CA LEU A 912 -2.05 30.51 13.57
C LEU A 912 -2.64 29.99 14.90
N LEU A 913 -3.20 28.79 14.90
CA LEU A 913 -3.73 28.15 16.11
C LEU A 913 -2.62 27.81 17.11
N SER A 914 -1.45 27.38 16.66
CA SER A 914 -0.31 27.07 17.52
C SER A 914 0.26 28.30 18.23
N HIS A 915 0.17 29.48 17.61
CA HIS A 915 0.58 30.76 18.23
C HIS A 915 -0.47 31.33 19.18
N SER A 916 -1.69 30.82 19.12
CA SER A 916 -2.77 31.31 19.99
C SER A 916 -3.06 30.26 21.05
N SER A 917 -2.71 30.32 22.25
CA SER A 917 -2.93 29.39 23.40
C SER A 917 -4.26 28.57 23.38
N ILE A 918 -4.74 28.24 22.17
CA ILE A 918 -5.95 27.48 21.90
C ILE A 918 -5.55 26.00 21.93
N GLY A 919 -6.28 25.18 22.66
CA GLY A 919 -6.06 23.74 22.72
C GLY A 919 -6.16 23.07 21.36
N MET A 920 -5.86 21.78 21.28
CA MET A 920 -5.89 21.02 20.01
C MET A 920 -7.28 21.00 19.35
N VAL A 921 -7.46 21.79 18.29
CA VAL A 921 -8.63 21.79 17.42
C VAL A 921 -8.33 20.91 16.21
N GLU A 922 -9.29 20.13 15.76
CA GLU A 922 -9.10 19.26 14.61
C GLU A 922 -9.26 20.04 13.28
N VAL A 923 -8.17 20.15 12.52
CA VAL A 923 -8.11 20.85 11.23
C VAL A 923 -7.76 19.86 10.13
N ASN A 924 -8.65 19.60 9.18
CA ASN A 924 -8.45 18.58 8.15
C ASN A 924 -9.11 18.93 6.80
N THR A 925 -8.73 18.18 5.77
CA THR A 925 -9.45 18.19 4.49
C THR A 925 -10.80 17.48 4.62
N VAL A 926 -11.70 17.74 3.66
CA VAL A 926 -13.01 17.06 3.58
C VAL A 926 -12.85 15.53 3.59
N ASP A 927 -11.90 15.01 2.82
CA ASP A 927 -11.67 13.56 2.68
C ASP A 927 -11.31 12.89 4.02
N LYS A 928 -10.53 13.56 4.85
CA LYS A 928 -10.17 13.07 6.20
C LYS A 928 -11.28 13.25 7.24
N TYR A 929 -12.24 14.12 6.99
CA TYR A 929 -13.40 14.33 7.88
C TYR A 929 -14.52 13.33 7.63
N GLN A 930 -14.49 12.54 6.58
CA GLN A 930 -15.52 11.54 6.32
C GLN A 930 -15.59 10.52 7.47
N GLY A 931 -16.81 10.19 7.89
CA GLY A 931 -17.06 9.32 9.05
C GLY A 931 -16.94 10.01 10.42
N ARG A 932 -16.47 11.25 10.49
CA ARG A 932 -16.35 12.02 11.74
C ARG A 932 -17.45 13.07 11.85
N ASP A 933 -17.68 13.57 13.05
CA ASP A 933 -18.62 14.67 13.33
C ASP A 933 -18.16 15.52 14.51
N LYS A 934 -18.58 16.78 14.56
CA LYS A 934 -18.29 17.73 15.63
C LYS A 934 -19.55 18.54 15.96
N SER A 935 -19.56 19.15 17.15
CA SER A 935 -20.64 20.06 17.53
C SER A 935 -20.69 21.30 16.63
N ILE A 936 -19.53 21.89 16.37
CA ILE A 936 -19.34 23.01 15.45
C ILE A 936 -18.41 22.57 14.32
N ILE A 937 -18.80 22.90 13.09
CA ILE A 937 -17.94 22.81 11.91
C ILE A 937 -17.80 24.18 11.26
N LEU A 938 -16.55 24.56 11.03
CA LEU A 938 -16.15 25.75 10.28
C LEU A 938 -15.58 25.31 8.92
N VAL A 939 -16.15 25.78 7.83
CA VAL A 939 -15.69 25.45 6.47
C VAL A 939 -15.20 26.71 5.78
N THR A 940 -13.93 26.74 5.37
CA THR A 940 -13.39 27.80 4.52
C THR A 940 -13.26 27.28 3.10
N PHE A 941 -13.78 28.03 2.13
CA PHE A 941 -13.72 27.66 0.72
C PHE A 941 -12.46 28.18 0.01
N VAL A 942 -11.76 29.15 0.61
CA VAL A 942 -10.45 29.66 0.19
C VAL A 942 -10.49 30.46 -1.13
N ARG A 943 -11.26 30.00 -2.11
CA ARG A 943 -11.29 30.58 -3.47
C ARG A 943 -11.96 31.94 -3.47
N SER A 944 -11.20 32.95 -3.89
CA SER A 944 -11.64 34.34 -3.97
C SER A 944 -11.06 34.99 -5.24
N ASN A 945 -11.51 34.52 -6.40
CA ASN A 945 -11.19 35.11 -7.68
C ASN A 945 -12.48 35.23 -8.52
N LYS A 946 -12.70 36.40 -9.13
CA LYS A 946 -13.91 36.64 -9.92
C LYS A 946 -13.77 36.13 -11.37
N ASP A 947 -12.57 36.12 -11.94
CA ASP A 947 -12.32 35.84 -13.36
C ASP A 947 -11.25 34.75 -13.60
N GLY A 948 -10.61 34.23 -12.54
CA GLY A 948 -9.55 33.25 -12.63
C GLY A 948 -10.02 31.79 -12.90
N PRO A 949 -9.10 30.84 -13.13
CA PRO A 949 -9.47 29.47 -13.41
C PRO A 949 -10.15 28.81 -12.21
N LEU A 950 -11.17 28.02 -12.49
CA LEU A 950 -11.90 27.26 -11.48
C LEU A 950 -11.09 26.03 -11.06
N GLY A 951 -10.88 25.86 -9.75
CA GLY A 951 -10.27 24.65 -9.19
C GLY A 951 -11.22 23.45 -9.22
N GLU A 952 -10.69 22.25 -9.44
CA GLU A 952 -11.52 21.04 -9.55
C GLU A 952 -12.14 20.58 -8.21
N LEU A 953 -11.47 20.85 -7.08
CA LEU A 953 -11.89 20.36 -5.77
C LEU A 953 -13.28 20.84 -5.34
N LEU A 954 -13.65 22.07 -5.71
CA LEU A 954 -14.95 22.64 -5.37
C LEU A 954 -16.06 22.31 -6.37
N ARG A 955 -15.73 21.65 -7.49
CA ARG A 955 -16.70 21.16 -8.47
C ARG A 955 -17.37 19.86 -8.04
N ASP A 956 -16.78 19.15 -7.10
CA ASP A 956 -17.30 17.88 -6.62
C ASP A 956 -18.37 18.09 -5.53
N TRP A 957 -19.63 17.93 -5.92
CA TRP A 957 -20.79 18.07 -5.04
C TRP A 957 -20.79 17.06 -3.87
N ARG A 958 -20.13 15.91 -4.03
CA ARG A 958 -20.02 14.90 -2.96
C ARG A 958 -19.13 15.40 -1.82
N ARG A 959 -18.04 16.10 -2.15
CA ARG A 959 -17.19 16.76 -1.13
C ARG A 959 -17.96 17.82 -0.39
N LEU A 960 -18.75 18.63 -1.10
CA LEU A 960 -19.62 19.61 -0.47
C LEU A 960 -20.62 18.93 0.49
N ASN A 961 -21.29 17.88 0.04
CA ASN A 961 -22.22 17.10 0.86
C ASN A 961 -21.55 16.54 2.11
N VAL A 962 -20.35 15.99 2.01
CA VAL A 962 -19.58 15.54 3.17
C VAL A 962 -19.31 16.71 4.12
N ALA A 963 -18.81 17.83 3.65
CA ALA A 963 -18.47 18.98 4.48
C ALA A 963 -19.67 19.49 5.29
N ILE A 964 -20.82 19.70 4.64
CA ILE A 964 -22.02 20.26 5.29
C ILE A 964 -22.72 19.29 6.25
N THR A 965 -22.47 17.99 6.14
CA THR A 965 -23.07 16.95 6.99
C THR A 965 -22.24 16.53 8.19
N ARG A 966 -21.13 17.24 8.47
CA ARG A 966 -20.25 16.92 9.63
C ARG A 966 -20.69 17.60 10.92
N ALA A 967 -21.40 18.71 10.83
CA ALA A 967 -21.86 19.48 11.99
C ALA A 967 -23.09 18.86 12.66
N LYS A 968 -23.07 18.83 13.99
CA LYS A 968 -24.25 18.44 14.81
C LYS A 968 -25.18 19.61 15.09
N HIS A 969 -24.62 20.70 15.61
CA HIS A 969 -25.36 21.82 16.17
C HIS A 969 -25.16 23.11 15.41
N LYS A 970 -23.96 23.34 14.87
CA LYS A 970 -23.66 24.60 14.19
C LYS A 970 -22.70 24.39 13.02
N LEU A 971 -23.09 24.93 11.86
CA LEU A 971 -22.33 24.93 10.62
C LEU A 971 -22.07 26.38 10.20
N ILE A 972 -20.80 26.76 10.10
CA ILE A 972 -20.39 28.07 9.62
C ILE A 972 -19.61 27.90 8.33
N LEU A 973 -20.05 28.53 7.29
CA LEU A 973 -19.46 28.52 5.97
C LEU A 973 -18.84 29.89 5.69
N LEU A 974 -17.62 29.94 5.15
CA LEU A 974 -16.87 31.17 4.91
C LEU A 974 -16.33 31.19 3.49
N GLY A 975 -16.59 32.27 2.75
CA GLY A 975 -16.06 32.43 1.40
C GLY A 975 -16.65 33.61 0.62
N CYS A 976 -16.10 33.86 -0.54
CA CYS A 976 -16.50 34.94 -1.44
C CYS A 976 -17.68 34.49 -2.35
N VAL A 977 -18.88 34.95 -2.11
CA VAL A 977 -20.10 34.54 -2.82
C VAL A 977 -19.98 34.68 -4.35
N PRO A 978 -19.54 35.82 -4.95
CA PRO A 978 -19.41 35.93 -6.40
C PRO A 978 -18.45 34.89 -7.00
N SER A 979 -17.33 34.61 -6.34
CA SER A 979 -16.35 33.61 -6.78
C SER A 979 -16.88 32.18 -6.68
N LEU A 980 -17.57 31.87 -5.60
CA LEU A 980 -18.11 30.53 -5.32
C LEU A 980 -19.37 30.22 -6.17
N ASN A 981 -20.14 31.22 -6.54
CA ASN A 981 -21.31 31.02 -7.37
C ASN A 981 -20.99 30.48 -8.77
N ARG A 982 -19.74 30.61 -9.20
CA ARG A 982 -19.25 30.06 -10.48
C ARG A 982 -19.13 28.52 -10.47
N TYR A 983 -19.16 27.90 -9.29
CA TYR A 983 -19.13 26.44 -9.11
C TYR A 983 -20.58 25.92 -9.01
N PRO A 984 -21.05 25.05 -9.93
CA PRO A 984 -22.46 24.63 -9.95
C PRO A 984 -22.99 24.07 -8.63
N PRO A 985 -22.23 23.23 -7.88
CA PRO A 985 -22.71 22.74 -6.59
C PRO A 985 -22.86 23.84 -5.54
N LEU A 986 -21.87 24.74 -5.48
CA LEU A 986 -21.88 25.87 -4.56
C LEU A 986 -22.92 26.92 -4.93
N GLY A 987 -23.13 27.17 -6.21
CA GLY A 987 -24.20 28.06 -6.69
C GLY A 987 -25.59 27.62 -6.22
N LYS A 988 -25.90 26.34 -6.29
CA LYS A 988 -27.12 25.74 -5.73
C LYS A 988 -27.24 25.95 -4.22
N LEU A 989 -26.15 25.70 -3.47
CA LEU A 989 -26.10 25.92 -2.03
C LEU A 989 -26.34 27.41 -1.70
N LEU A 990 -25.62 28.32 -2.35
CA LEU A 990 -25.71 29.75 -2.12
C LEU A 990 -27.11 30.30 -2.46
N HIS A 991 -27.73 29.83 -3.54
CA HIS A 991 -29.11 30.20 -3.90
C HIS A 991 -30.08 29.80 -2.76
N HIS A 992 -29.94 28.60 -2.23
CA HIS A 992 -30.76 28.13 -1.10
C HIS A 992 -30.50 28.94 0.18
N LEU A 993 -29.24 29.18 0.53
CA LEU A 993 -28.87 29.97 1.71
C LEU A 993 -29.39 31.41 1.62
N ASN A 994 -29.36 31.98 0.43
CA ASN A 994 -29.91 33.32 0.18
C ASN A 994 -31.45 33.36 0.32
N SER A 995 -32.14 32.33 -0.17
CA SER A 995 -33.60 32.23 -0.03
C SER A 995 -34.05 32.16 1.43
N GLU A 996 -33.22 31.55 2.29
CA GLU A 996 -33.45 31.41 3.74
C GLU A 996 -32.83 32.56 4.55
N LYS A 997 -32.24 33.57 3.90
CA LYS A 997 -31.56 34.73 4.52
C LYS A 997 -30.44 34.35 5.51
N LEU A 998 -29.68 33.31 5.16
CA LEU A 998 -28.59 32.78 5.98
C LEU A 998 -27.19 33.29 5.56
N ILE A 999 -27.12 34.13 4.52
CA ILE A 999 -25.88 34.78 4.07
C ILE A 999 -25.75 36.11 4.79
N MET A 1000 -24.60 36.33 5.41
CA MET A 1000 -24.26 37.53 6.12
C MET A 1000 -23.02 38.15 5.49
N ASP A 1001 -23.13 39.41 5.08
CA ASP A 1001 -22.02 40.16 4.52
C ASP A 1001 -21.09 40.64 5.66
N LEU A 1002 -19.80 40.44 5.52
CA LEU A 1002 -18.80 41.04 6.36
C LEU A 1002 -18.58 42.51 5.94
N PRO A 1003 -18.30 43.43 6.90
CA PRO A 1003 -18.03 44.80 6.62
C PRO A 1003 -16.78 44.98 5.75
N SER A 1004 -16.70 46.09 5.01
CA SER A 1004 -15.51 46.42 4.22
C SER A 1004 -14.34 46.80 5.11
N GLU A 1005 -13.09 46.61 4.60
CA GLU A 1005 -11.85 46.90 5.32
C GLU A 1005 -11.70 48.40 5.71
N GLU A 1006 -12.42 49.30 5.02
CA GLU A 1006 -12.43 50.71 5.38
C GLU A 1006 -13.04 50.99 6.79
N ASN A 1007 -13.81 50.07 7.33
CA ASN A 1007 -14.20 50.07 8.72
C ASN A 1007 -13.08 49.45 9.58
N GLU A 1008 -12.28 50.26 10.22
CA GLU A 1008 -11.20 49.89 11.18
C GLU A 1008 -11.63 48.85 12.24
N SER A 1009 -12.94 48.64 12.37
CA SER A 1009 -13.54 47.74 13.39
C SER A 1009 -13.13 46.27 13.24
N LEU A 1010 -13.01 45.72 12.01
CA LEU A 1010 -12.67 44.30 11.82
C LEU A 1010 -11.21 43.99 12.17
N CYS A 1011 -10.29 44.90 11.83
CA CYS A 1011 -8.88 44.80 12.17
C CYS A 1011 -8.65 45.02 13.68
N HIS A 1012 -9.41 45.91 14.31
CA HIS A 1012 -9.38 46.13 15.76
C HIS A 1012 -9.91 44.92 16.55
N VAL A 1013 -11.01 44.31 16.10
CA VAL A 1013 -11.59 43.09 16.70
C VAL A 1013 -10.64 41.90 16.57
N LEU A 1014 -10.05 41.70 15.41
CA LEU A 1014 -9.09 40.60 15.13
C LEU A 1014 -7.79 40.84 15.95
N GLY A 1015 -7.29 42.05 16.04
CA GLY A 1015 -6.07 42.42 16.79
C GLY A 1015 -6.24 42.47 18.29
N GLY A 1016 -7.37 42.95 18.82
CA GLY A 1016 -7.66 43.05 20.25
C GLY A 1016 -7.90 41.71 20.95
N PHE A 1017 -8.53 40.76 20.27
CA PHE A 1017 -8.77 39.41 20.78
C PHE A 1017 -7.50 38.54 20.81
N GLN A 1018 -6.50 38.84 19.98
CA GLN A 1018 -5.21 38.09 19.97
C GLN A 1018 -4.23 38.52 21.05
N ARG A 1019 -4.40 39.69 21.69
CA ARG A 1019 -3.44 40.25 22.73
C ARG A 1019 -3.81 39.89 24.16
N ARG A 1020 -4.84 39.18 24.44
CA ARG A 1020 -5.23 38.65 25.75
C ARG A 1020 -5.60 37.15 25.63
#